data_37a2cbf5d88cf75a1a82bb89df8106d9
#
_entry.id   37a2cbf5d88cf75a1a82bb89df8106d9
#
_cell.length_a   1.000
_cell.length_b   1.000
_cell.length_c   1.000
_cell.angle_alpha   90.00
_cell.angle_beta   90.00
_cell.angle_gamma   90.00
#
_symmetry.space_group_name_H-M   'P 1'
#
loop_
_entity.id
_entity.type
_entity.pdbx_description
1 polymer ?
#
loop_
_entity_poly.entity_id
_entity_poly.type
_entity_poly.pdbx_seq_one_letter_code
_entity_poly.pdbx_strand_id
1 'polypeptide(L)'
;MFRAAPVTAPASCRRQFQVRASPASSASSAGGGDGKVVMNKEQTKGAWKIEYSGEKPETPLLDTINYPVHMKNLSNTDLEQLSAELRAEIVHTVSKTGGHLSSSLGVVELSVALHHVFDTPEDKIIWDVGHQSYPHKILTGRRSRMHTIRKTSGLAGFPKRDESAHDAFGAGHSSTSISAALGMAVGRDLLGKKNHVISVIGDGAMTAGQAYEAMNNSGYLDSNMIVVLNDNKQVSLPTATMDGPSKPVGALSKALTRLQSSTKFRRLREAAKTVTKQIGGSTHEVAAKVDEYARGMISASGSSLFEELGLYYIGPVDGHNVEDLVTIFEKVKSMPAPGPVLVHIVTEKGKGYPPAEAAADKMHGVVKFDPRTGKQFKTKSPTLSYTQYFAESLIREAEVDDKVVAIHAAMGGGTGLNYFQKRFPERCFDVGIAEQHAVTFAAGLATEGLKPFCAIYSSFLQRGYDQVVHDVDLQRLPVRFALDRAGLVGADGPTHCGAFDVTYMACLPNMVVMAPADEAELMHMVATANAIDDRPSCFRFPRGNGIGAVLPLNNKGTALEVGKGRVLVGGTRVAILGYGTIVQACLKAAEALKEHGIFITVADARFCKPLDTELIRDLAAEHEILITAEEGSIGGFGSHVAHYLGLNGLLDGHLKLRSMFLPDRYIDHGAPEDQMEEAGLTPRHIAATVLSLLGRPLEALHLK
;
A
#
# COMPACT_ATOMS: atom_id res chain seq x y z
N MET A 1 -4.31 -40.11 20.04
CA MET A 1 -3.10 -40.96 20.06
C MET A 1 -2.68 -41.22 18.62
N PHE A 2 -1.77 -40.46 18.07
CA PHE A 2 -0.97 -40.85 16.91
C PHE A 2 0.43 -40.29 17.15
N ARG A 3 1.40 -41.16 17.29
CA ARG A 3 2.82 -40.88 17.44
C ARG A 3 3.41 -40.62 16.05
N ALA A 4 4.06 -39.48 15.86
CA ALA A 4 4.91 -39.21 14.69
C ALA A 4 6.33 -39.74 14.97
N ALA A 5 6.89 -40.45 13.99
CA ALA A 5 8.24 -40.97 14.01
C ALA A 5 9.27 -39.88 13.65
N PRO A 6 10.51 -39.96 14.15
CA PRO A 6 11.52 -38.96 13.88
C PRO A 6 12.17 -39.12 12.49
N VAL A 7 12.31 -38.03 11.74
CA VAL A 7 13.07 -37.98 10.50
C VAL A 7 14.53 -37.69 10.85
N THR A 8 15.42 -38.59 10.48
CA THR A 8 16.88 -38.49 10.63
C THR A 8 17.46 -37.53 9.59
N ALA A 9 18.29 -36.58 10.02
CA ALA A 9 19.06 -35.69 9.17
C ALA A 9 20.25 -36.43 8.51
N PRO A 10 20.64 -36.11 7.27
CA PRO A 10 21.87 -36.63 6.67
C PRO A 10 23.09 -35.79 7.04
N ALA A 11 24.21 -36.50 7.16
CA ALA A 11 25.50 -36.03 7.65
C ALA A 11 26.15 -34.95 6.78
N SER A 12 26.90 -34.06 7.45
CA SER A 12 27.74 -33.03 6.94
C SER A 12 28.83 -33.50 5.98
N CYS A 13 28.88 -32.94 4.79
CA CYS A 13 30.04 -33.03 3.89
C CYS A 13 30.75 -31.66 3.91
N ARG A 14 31.81 -31.53 4.70
CA ARG A 14 32.75 -30.40 4.63
C ARG A 14 33.64 -30.60 3.41
N ARG A 15 33.47 -29.76 2.37
CA ARG A 15 34.51 -29.52 1.35
C ARG A 15 35.03 -28.09 1.52
N GLN A 16 36.30 -28.00 1.85
CA GLN A 16 37.08 -26.79 1.81
C GLN A 16 37.27 -26.39 0.33
N PHE A 17 36.82 -25.23 -0.06
CA PHE A 17 37.20 -24.62 -1.32
C PHE A 17 38.26 -23.53 -1.05
N GLN A 18 39.48 -23.80 -1.49
CA GLN A 18 40.53 -22.78 -1.62
C GLN A 18 40.27 -21.97 -2.90
N VAL A 19 40.05 -20.68 -2.76
CA VAL A 19 39.97 -19.73 -3.87
C VAL A 19 41.42 -19.32 -4.23
N ARG A 20 41.89 -19.74 -5.42
CA ARG A 20 43.11 -19.20 -6.02
C ARG A 20 42.79 -17.90 -6.74
N ALA A 21 43.42 -16.83 -6.33
CA ALA A 21 43.44 -15.57 -7.07
C ALA A 21 44.38 -15.73 -8.29
N SER A 22 43.91 -15.33 -9.47
CA SER A 22 44.73 -15.18 -10.65
C SER A 22 44.94 -13.68 -10.95
N PRO A 23 46.11 -13.27 -11.41
CA PRO A 23 46.45 -11.84 -11.53
C PRO A 23 45.84 -11.21 -12.78
N ALA A 24 45.49 -9.93 -12.65
CA ALA A 24 44.97 -9.09 -13.74
C ALA A 24 46.01 -8.90 -14.85
N SER A 25 45.62 -9.15 -16.07
CA SER A 25 46.34 -8.72 -17.27
C SER A 25 45.66 -7.47 -17.85
N SER A 26 46.42 -6.37 -17.89
CA SER A 26 46.08 -5.15 -18.60
C SER A 26 46.08 -5.40 -20.13
N ALA A 27 44.97 -5.11 -20.78
CA ALA A 27 44.94 -4.92 -22.24
C ALA A 27 43.94 -3.82 -22.57
N SER A 28 44.48 -2.70 -23.05
CA SER A 28 43.72 -1.64 -23.73
C SER A 28 43.31 -2.11 -25.10
N SER A 29 42.04 -2.01 -25.45
CA SER A 29 41.62 -1.90 -26.86
C SER A 29 40.34 -1.05 -26.94
N ALA A 30 40.48 0.05 -27.69
CA ALA A 30 39.34 0.89 -28.10
C ALA A 30 38.57 0.16 -29.21
N GLY A 31 37.25 0.29 -29.18
CA GLY A 31 36.42 -0.03 -30.35
C GLY A 31 35.02 -0.54 -29.99
N GLY A 32 33.97 0.22 -30.36
CA GLY A 32 32.65 -0.32 -30.64
C GLY A 32 31.67 -0.26 -29.44
N GLY A 33 30.75 0.69 -29.48
CA GLY A 33 29.72 0.85 -28.44
C GLY A 33 28.69 -0.28 -28.46
N ASP A 34 28.77 -1.16 -27.49
CA ASP A 34 27.69 -2.01 -27.04
C ASP A 34 27.34 -1.59 -25.61
N GLY A 35 26.06 -1.20 -25.40
CA GLY A 35 25.58 -0.54 -24.19
C GLY A 35 25.50 -1.46 -22.96
N LYS A 36 26.63 -1.67 -22.32
CA LYS A 36 26.68 -2.34 -21.00
C LYS A 36 26.52 -1.33 -19.88
N VAL A 37 25.82 -1.71 -18.80
CA VAL A 37 25.83 -0.93 -17.57
C VAL A 37 27.24 -0.88 -17.02
N VAL A 38 27.86 0.29 -17.07
CA VAL A 38 29.22 0.48 -16.57
C VAL A 38 29.13 1.05 -15.17
N MET A 39 29.63 0.30 -14.19
CA MET A 39 29.80 0.77 -12.83
C MET A 39 31.25 1.21 -12.63
N ASN A 40 31.49 2.52 -12.58
CA ASN A 40 32.82 3.07 -12.35
C ASN A 40 32.89 3.71 -10.97
N LYS A 41 33.90 3.37 -10.18
CA LYS A 41 34.20 4.07 -8.94
C LYS A 41 34.85 5.42 -9.28
N GLU A 42 34.19 6.54 -9.00
CA GLU A 42 34.82 7.85 -9.15
C GLU A 42 35.93 7.99 -8.12
N GLN A 43 37.19 8.03 -8.58
CA GLN A 43 38.38 8.08 -7.73
C GLN A 43 38.46 9.32 -6.81
N THR A 44 37.64 10.34 -7.06
CA THR A 44 37.70 11.60 -6.32
C THR A 44 36.66 11.74 -5.20
N LYS A 45 35.61 10.88 -5.12
CA LYS A 45 34.54 10.98 -4.12
C LYS A 45 34.10 9.66 -3.47
N GLY A 46 34.70 8.53 -3.80
CA GLY A 46 34.32 7.24 -3.23
C GLY A 46 32.93 6.69 -3.67
N ALA A 47 32.18 7.42 -4.46
CA ALA A 47 30.85 7.03 -4.91
C ALA A 47 30.88 6.20 -6.20
N TRP A 48 30.06 5.16 -6.28
CA TRP A 48 29.86 4.38 -7.49
C TRP A 48 28.97 5.14 -8.47
N LYS A 49 29.43 5.34 -9.70
CA LYS A 49 28.63 5.87 -10.79
C LYS A 49 28.00 4.72 -11.58
N ILE A 50 26.66 4.72 -11.69
CA ILE A 50 25.91 3.71 -12.40
C ILE A 50 25.38 4.33 -13.70
N GLU A 51 25.69 3.72 -14.83
CA GLU A 51 25.11 4.09 -16.12
C GLU A 51 24.05 3.06 -16.52
N TYR A 52 22.82 3.53 -16.69
CA TYR A 52 21.68 2.67 -17.01
C TYR A 52 21.50 2.54 -18.51
N SER A 53 21.84 1.39 -19.11
CA SER A 53 21.75 1.14 -20.56
C SER A 53 20.41 0.53 -21.02
N GLY A 54 19.65 -0.04 -20.10
CA GLY A 54 18.46 -0.86 -20.41
C GLY A 54 18.73 -2.36 -20.50
N GLU A 55 20.00 -2.75 -20.61
CA GLU A 55 20.43 -4.14 -20.51
C GLU A 55 20.49 -4.61 -19.06
N LYS A 56 20.62 -5.92 -18.87
CA LYS A 56 20.81 -6.47 -17.52
C LYS A 56 22.18 -6.01 -16.98
N PRO A 57 22.24 -5.42 -15.76
CA PRO A 57 23.52 -5.00 -15.19
C PRO A 57 24.41 -6.20 -14.89
N GLU A 58 25.73 -6.00 -15.02
CA GLU A 58 26.71 -6.92 -14.46
C GLU A 58 26.77 -6.74 -12.95
N THR A 59 26.55 -7.79 -12.20
CA THR A 59 26.44 -7.75 -10.72
C THR A 59 27.31 -8.85 -10.10
N PRO A 60 28.65 -8.81 -10.30
CA PRO A 60 29.52 -9.91 -9.94
C PRO A 60 29.52 -10.24 -8.45
N LEU A 61 29.38 -9.26 -7.57
CA LEU A 61 29.29 -9.48 -6.13
C LEU A 61 27.88 -9.96 -5.73
N LEU A 62 26.83 -9.29 -6.20
CA LEU A 62 25.44 -9.68 -5.91
C LEU A 62 25.11 -11.08 -6.45
N ASP A 63 25.78 -11.53 -7.52
CA ASP A 63 25.61 -12.89 -8.05
C ASP A 63 26.09 -13.98 -7.07
N THR A 64 26.95 -13.64 -6.12
CA THR A 64 27.39 -14.53 -5.04
C THR A 64 26.49 -14.51 -3.80
N ILE A 65 25.58 -13.53 -3.71
CA ILE A 65 24.71 -13.31 -2.55
C ILE A 65 23.32 -13.84 -2.81
N ASN A 66 22.97 -14.94 -2.16
CA ASN A 66 21.61 -15.48 -2.17
C ASN A 66 20.86 -15.24 -0.86
N TYR A 67 21.58 -15.24 0.27
CA TYR A 67 21.02 -15.08 1.62
C TYR A 67 21.92 -14.18 2.46
N PRO A 68 21.38 -13.54 3.53
CA PRO A 68 22.14 -12.63 4.39
C PRO A 68 23.43 -13.23 4.96
N VAL A 69 23.47 -14.53 5.19
CA VAL A 69 24.68 -15.23 5.70
C VAL A 69 25.90 -15.03 4.77
N HIS A 70 25.69 -14.85 3.47
CA HIS A 70 26.78 -14.64 2.49
C HIS A 70 27.39 -13.22 2.62
N MET A 71 26.72 -12.31 3.31
CA MET A 71 27.18 -10.93 3.47
C MET A 71 28.03 -10.71 4.70
N LYS A 72 28.06 -11.66 5.65
CA LYS A 72 28.61 -11.44 7.01
C LYS A 72 30.12 -11.12 7.05
N ASN A 73 30.87 -11.53 6.05
CA ASN A 73 32.32 -11.34 5.98
C ASN A 73 32.74 -10.30 4.91
N LEU A 74 31.80 -9.55 4.35
CA LEU A 74 32.10 -8.52 3.37
C LEU A 74 32.75 -7.30 4.06
N SER A 75 33.76 -6.71 3.42
CA SER A 75 34.32 -5.45 3.84
C SER A 75 33.38 -4.27 3.56
N ASN A 76 33.62 -3.11 4.18
CA ASN A 76 32.84 -1.90 3.90
C ASN A 76 32.86 -1.54 2.41
N THR A 77 34.01 -1.73 1.72
CA THR A 77 34.13 -1.50 0.28
C THR A 77 33.27 -2.47 -0.53
N ASP A 78 33.20 -3.75 -0.12
CA ASP A 78 32.31 -4.74 -0.76
C ASP A 78 30.85 -4.41 -0.53
N LEU A 79 30.48 -3.92 0.66
CA LEU A 79 29.10 -3.49 0.97
C LEU A 79 28.67 -2.26 0.15
N GLU A 80 29.61 -1.31 -0.11
CA GLU A 80 29.36 -0.20 -1.03
C GLU A 80 29.12 -0.71 -2.45
N GLN A 81 29.96 -1.63 -2.95
CA GLN A 81 29.78 -2.24 -4.25
C GLN A 81 28.45 -3.01 -4.34
N LEU A 82 28.14 -3.83 -3.35
CA LEU A 82 26.89 -4.57 -3.27
C LEU A 82 25.69 -3.63 -3.31
N SER A 83 25.75 -2.49 -2.63
CA SER A 83 24.71 -1.46 -2.66
C SER A 83 24.51 -0.88 -4.07
N ALA A 84 25.60 -0.63 -4.79
CA ALA A 84 25.53 -0.15 -6.18
C ALA A 84 24.93 -1.19 -7.12
N GLU A 85 25.37 -2.45 -7.03
CA GLU A 85 24.85 -3.56 -7.84
C GLU A 85 23.36 -3.83 -7.56
N LEU A 86 22.97 -3.82 -6.29
CA LEU A 86 21.58 -3.99 -5.85
C LEU A 86 20.67 -2.88 -6.40
N ARG A 87 21.15 -1.64 -6.40
CA ARG A 87 20.44 -0.49 -6.98
C ARG A 87 20.22 -0.67 -8.48
N ALA A 88 21.26 -1.08 -9.20
CA ALA A 88 21.19 -1.34 -10.64
C ALA A 88 20.20 -2.47 -10.96
N GLU A 89 20.22 -3.55 -10.21
CA GLU A 89 19.30 -4.69 -10.34
C GLU A 89 17.84 -4.27 -10.11
N ILE A 90 17.57 -3.43 -9.08
CA ILE A 90 16.24 -2.92 -8.77
C ILE A 90 15.71 -2.06 -9.94
N VAL A 91 16.50 -1.11 -10.44
CA VAL A 91 16.08 -0.25 -11.57
C VAL A 91 15.80 -1.11 -12.81
N HIS A 92 16.68 -2.05 -13.13
CA HIS A 92 16.49 -2.95 -14.26
C HIS A 92 15.21 -3.78 -14.13
N THR A 93 15.00 -4.42 -12.99
CA THR A 93 13.83 -5.26 -12.75
C THR A 93 12.53 -4.45 -12.80
N VAL A 94 12.47 -3.34 -12.04
CA VAL A 94 11.26 -2.53 -11.93
C VAL A 94 10.95 -1.81 -13.24
N SER A 95 11.94 -1.50 -14.08
CA SER A 95 11.71 -0.96 -15.42
C SER A 95 10.84 -1.88 -16.29
N LYS A 96 10.92 -3.20 -16.06
CA LYS A 96 10.18 -4.24 -16.82
C LYS A 96 8.88 -4.68 -16.14
N THR A 97 8.81 -4.60 -14.80
CA THR A 97 7.66 -5.08 -14.03
C THR A 97 6.71 -3.96 -13.63
N GLY A 98 7.22 -2.74 -13.47
CA GLY A 98 6.57 -1.70 -12.68
C GLY A 98 6.67 -2.00 -11.19
N GLY A 99 6.13 -1.13 -10.34
CA GLY A 99 6.09 -1.30 -8.89
C GLY A 99 6.64 -0.12 -8.10
N HIS A 100 7.09 -0.36 -6.86
CA HIS A 100 7.59 0.65 -5.93
C HIS A 100 9.10 0.87 -6.13
N LEU A 101 9.46 1.89 -6.91
CA LEU A 101 10.86 2.13 -7.28
C LEU A 101 11.61 2.94 -6.22
N SER A 102 11.23 4.19 -6.03
CA SER A 102 12.04 5.14 -5.27
C SER A 102 12.09 4.89 -3.78
N SER A 103 11.04 4.29 -3.22
CA SER A 103 11.04 3.85 -1.82
C SER A 103 12.09 2.77 -1.58
N SER A 104 12.23 1.84 -2.54
CA SER A 104 13.24 0.78 -2.49
C SER A 104 14.66 1.31 -2.72
N LEU A 105 14.83 2.26 -3.66
CA LEU A 105 16.14 2.89 -3.92
C LEU A 105 16.65 3.72 -2.72
N GLY A 106 15.74 4.32 -1.97
CA GLY A 106 16.07 5.11 -0.77
C GLY A 106 16.61 4.30 0.41
N VAL A 107 16.42 2.98 0.43
CA VAL A 107 16.81 2.12 1.56
C VAL A 107 17.78 0.99 1.16
N VAL A 108 18.51 1.15 0.06
CA VAL A 108 19.45 0.14 -0.40
C VAL A 108 20.58 -0.06 0.62
N GLU A 109 21.27 1.00 1.01
CA GLU A 109 22.36 0.96 2.00
C GLU A 109 21.85 0.48 3.36
N LEU A 110 20.67 0.96 3.78
CA LEU A 110 20.02 0.50 5.01
C LEU A 110 19.76 -1.01 4.98
N SER A 111 19.24 -1.52 3.88
CA SER A 111 18.95 -2.96 3.74
C SER A 111 20.21 -3.80 3.78
N VAL A 112 21.27 -3.34 3.10
CA VAL A 112 22.59 -3.99 3.11
C VAL A 112 23.16 -4.01 4.52
N ALA A 113 23.17 -2.89 5.23
CA ALA A 113 23.68 -2.79 6.60
C ALA A 113 22.89 -3.67 7.58
N LEU A 114 21.55 -3.65 7.51
CA LEU A 114 20.70 -4.49 8.38
C LEU A 114 20.96 -5.98 8.17
N HIS A 115 21.05 -6.44 6.91
CA HIS A 115 21.31 -7.86 6.62
C HIS A 115 22.76 -8.27 6.81
N HIS A 116 23.71 -7.33 6.79
CA HIS A 116 25.08 -7.57 7.18
C HIS A 116 25.22 -7.77 8.69
N VAL A 117 24.57 -6.92 9.50
CA VAL A 117 24.72 -6.93 10.96
C VAL A 117 23.81 -7.98 11.62
N PHE A 118 22.51 -8.00 11.30
CA PHE A 118 21.54 -8.85 11.99
C PHE A 118 21.37 -10.22 11.31
N ASP A 119 21.08 -11.25 12.09
CA ASP A 119 21.08 -12.67 11.68
C ASP A 119 19.67 -13.14 11.35
N THR A 120 19.08 -12.61 10.25
CA THR A 120 17.77 -13.06 9.81
C THR A 120 17.82 -14.47 9.18
N PRO A 121 16.81 -15.32 9.39
CA PRO A 121 15.48 -15.05 9.97
C PRO A 121 15.39 -15.15 11.50
N GLU A 122 16.46 -15.47 12.23
CA GLU A 122 16.43 -15.50 13.71
C GLU A 122 16.12 -14.11 14.26
N ASP A 123 16.93 -13.11 13.93
CA ASP A 123 16.61 -11.71 14.17
C ASP A 123 15.44 -11.30 13.28
N LYS A 124 14.52 -10.48 13.81
CA LYS A 124 13.28 -10.10 13.14
C LYS A 124 13.36 -8.67 12.60
N ILE A 125 13.25 -8.51 11.29
CA ILE A 125 13.13 -7.19 10.65
C ILE A 125 11.70 -7.03 10.14
N ILE A 126 11.03 -5.95 10.56
CA ILE A 126 9.65 -5.61 10.18
C ILE A 126 9.68 -4.32 9.39
N TRP A 127 9.20 -4.38 8.15
CA TRP A 127 9.14 -3.23 7.25
C TRP A 127 7.75 -2.60 7.31
N ASP A 128 7.65 -1.38 7.85
CA ASP A 128 6.39 -0.65 7.88
C ASP A 128 5.90 -0.32 6.47
N VAL A 129 4.61 -0.42 6.20
CA VAL A 129 4.00 -0.38 4.85
C VAL A 129 4.56 -1.47 3.93
N GLY A 130 5.87 -1.60 3.82
CA GLY A 130 6.56 -2.62 3.05
C GLY A 130 6.82 -2.30 1.59
N HIS A 131 6.47 -1.11 1.10
CA HIS A 131 6.73 -0.68 -0.28
C HIS A 131 8.22 -0.44 -0.59
N GLN A 132 9.09 -0.40 0.44
CA GLN A 132 10.54 -0.28 0.35
C GLN A 132 11.26 -1.64 0.42
N SER A 133 10.56 -2.77 0.34
CA SER A 133 11.11 -4.10 0.65
C SER A 133 11.81 -4.83 -0.50
N TYR A 134 11.95 -4.24 -1.69
CA TYR A 134 12.58 -4.93 -2.83
C TYR A 134 14.05 -5.29 -2.58
N PRO A 135 14.89 -4.42 -1.98
CA PRO A 135 16.24 -4.81 -1.55
C PRO A 135 16.24 -6.02 -0.62
N HIS A 136 15.35 -6.00 0.38
CA HIS A 136 15.17 -7.11 1.31
C HIS A 136 14.80 -8.42 0.60
N LYS A 137 13.85 -8.40 -0.35
CA LYS A 137 13.47 -9.57 -1.14
C LYS A 137 14.64 -10.14 -1.95
N ILE A 138 15.43 -9.28 -2.59
CA ILE A 138 16.59 -9.68 -3.39
C ILE A 138 17.64 -10.35 -2.48
N LEU A 139 17.98 -9.75 -1.34
CA LEU A 139 18.99 -10.24 -0.41
C LEU A 139 18.57 -11.50 0.38
N THR A 140 17.28 -11.88 0.32
CA THR A 140 16.71 -13.01 1.05
C THR A 140 16.20 -14.14 0.15
N GLY A 141 16.91 -14.42 -0.93
CA GLY A 141 16.72 -15.61 -1.77
C GLY A 141 15.68 -15.47 -2.89
N ARG A 142 15.07 -14.30 -3.08
CA ARG A 142 13.99 -14.12 -4.06
C ARG A 142 14.42 -13.40 -5.35
N ARG A 143 15.70 -13.11 -5.52
CA ARG A 143 16.25 -12.38 -6.67
C ARG A 143 15.83 -12.97 -8.02
N SER A 144 15.96 -14.29 -8.18
CA SER A 144 15.61 -14.99 -9.43
C SER A 144 14.15 -14.87 -9.82
N ARG A 145 13.26 -14.64 -8.82
CA ARG A 145 11.81 -14.49 -8.98
C ARG A 145 11.36 -13.03 -9.09
N MET A 146 12.23 -12.04 -8.91
CA MET A 146 11.85 -10.62 -8.93
C MET A 146 11.15 -10.18 -10.22
N HIS A 147 11.39 -10.84 -11.34
CA HIS A 147 10.70 -10.60 -12.61
C HIS A 147 9.19 -10.92 -12.55
N THR A 148 8.74 -11.65 -11.53
CA THR A 148 7.32 -12.01 -11.29
C THR A 148 6.63 -11.10 -10.27
N ILE A 149 7.34 -10.11 -9.72
CA ILE A 149 6.78 -9.27 -8.65
C ILE A 149 5.48 -8.59 -9.08
N ARG A 150 4.45 -8.67 -8.22
CA ARG A 150 3.11 -8.11 -8.43
C ARG A 150 2.32 -8.72 -9.61
N LYS A 151 2.76 -9.85 -10.15
CA LYS A 151 2.06 -10.61 -11.18
C LYS A 151 1.34 -11.80 -10.57
N THR A 152 0.33 -12.29 -11.25
CA THR A 152 -0.42 -13.51 -10.88
C THR A 152 0.53 -14.66 -10.58
N SER A 153 0.37 -15.33 -9.45
CA SER A 153 1.21 -16.42 -8.94
C SER A 153 2.69 -16.03 -8.73
N GLY A 154 3.02 -14.74 -8.76
CA GLY A 154 4.37 -14.22 -8.57
C GLY A 154 4.67 -13.78 -7.14
N LEU A 155 5.74 -12.97 -6.99
CA LEU A 155 6.08 -12.37 -5.71
C LEU A 155 5.14 -11.22 -5.36
N ALA A 156 4.75 -11.13 -4.09
CA ALA A 156 3.97 -10.01 -3.56
C ALA A 156 4.77 -8.69 -3.62
N GLY A 157 4.07 -7.57 -3.81
CA GLY A 157 4.67 -6.24 -3.78
C GLY A 157 5.09 -5.75 -2.39
N PHE A 158 4.68 -6.47 -1.35
CA PHE A 158 4.92 -6.21 0.08
C PHE A 158 5.48 -7.45 0.76
N PRO A 159 6.07 -7.35 1.96
CA PRO A 159 6.43 -8.53 2.76
C PRO A 159 5.20 -9.42 3.04
N LYS A 160 5.38 -10.72 2.85
CA LYS A 160 4.32 -11.73 3.05
C LYS A 160 4.93 -12.95 3.75
N ARG A 161 4.42 -13.31 4.93
CA ARG A 161 4.98 -14.39 5.77
C ARG A 161 5.06 -15.73 5.07
N ASP A 162 4.09 -16.04 4.22
CA ASP A 162 4.04 -17.30 3.47
C ASP A 162 5.06 -17.32 2.31
N GLU A 163 5.62 -16.18 1.95
CA GLU A 163 6.58 -16.05 0.85
C GLU A 163 8.01 -16.36 1.29
N SER A 164 8.38 -15.99 2.52
CA SER A 164 9.74 -16.16 3.04
C SER A 164 9.77 -16.19 4.58
N ALA A 165 10.63 -17.02 5.15
CA ALA A 165 10.92 -17.02 6.59
C ALA A 165 11.53 -15.70 7.07
N HIS A 166 12.14 -14.91 6.15
CA HIS A 166 12.70 -13.59 6.44
C HIS A 166 11.64 -12.50 6.53
N ASP A 167 10.42 -12.73 6.05
CA ASP A 167 9.29 -11.81 6.19
C ASP A 167 8.62 -12.05 7.55
N ALA A 168 9.20 -11.50 8.61
CA ALA A 168 8.78 -11.74 9.99
C ALA A 168 7.32 -11.33 10.25
N PHE A 169 6.84 -10.29 9.53
CA PHE A 169 5.47 -9.78 9.62
C PHE A 169 4.98 -9.31 8.23
N GLY A 170 3.71 -9.60 7.92
CA GLY A 170 3.07 -9.11 6.69
C GLY A 170 2.87 -7.60 6.75
N ALA A 171 2.99 -6.93 5.61
CA ALA A 171 2.86 -5.48 5.51
C ALA A 171 1.93 -5.09 4.36
N GLY A 172 1.60 -3.78 4.26
CA GLY A 172 0.71 -3.19 3.26
C GLY A 172 0.01 -1.94 3.80
N HIS A 173 -0.31 -1.93 5.10
CA HIS A 173 -0.82 -0.77 5.83
C HIS A 173 0.26 -0.16 6.69
N SER A 174 0.22 1.17 6.89
CA SER A 174 1.22 1.91 7.64
C SER A 174 1.09 1.78 9.15
N SER A 175 2.16 2.14 9.86
CA SER A 175 2.17 2.46 11.30
C SER A 175 1.97 1.26 12.23
N THR A 176 2.06 0.03 11.71
CA THR A 176 1.85 -1.20 12.49
C THR A 176 3.16 -1.83 12.98
N SER A 177 4.30 -1.44 12.39
CA SER A 177 5.58 -2.14 12.60
C SER A 177 6.11 -2.02 14.02
N ILE A 178 5.97 -0.87 14.69
CA ILE A 178 6.43 -0.68 16.07
C ILE A 178 5.62 -1.54 17.03
N SER A 179 4.28 -1.55 16.89
CA SER A 179 3.42 -2.43 17.69
C SER A 179 3.74 -3.91 17.51
N ALA A 180 3.92 -4.33 16.25
CA ALA A 180 4.28 -5.71 15.94
C ALA A 180 5.66 -6.09 16.51
N ALA A 181 6.65 -5.19 16.39
CA ALA A 181 7.98 -5.39 16.93
C ALA A 181 7.95 -5.46 18.47
N LEU A 182 7.19 -4.58 19.13
CA LEU A 182 7.02 -4.63 20.58
C LEU A 182 6.42 -5.97 21.03
N GLY A 183 5.36 -6.43 20.37
CA GLY A 183 4.77 -7.74 20.65
C GLY A 183 5.76 -8.88 20.46
N MET A 184 6.59 -8.83 19.41
CA MET A 184 7.65 -9.84 19.19
C MET A 184 8.76 -9.75 20.23
N ALA A 185 9.15 -8.55 20.66
CA ALA A 185 10.17 -8.37 21.71
C ALA A 185 9.70 -8.93 23.06
N VAL A 186 8.49 -8.58 23.45
CA VAL A 186 7.87 -9.16 24.68
C VAL A 186 7.73 -10.68 24.58
N GLY A 187 7.24 -11.19 23.44
CA GLY A 187 7.12 -12.63 23.22
C GLY A 187 8.47 -13.35 23.24
N ARG A 188 9.52 -12.74 22.66
CA ARG A 188 10.91 -13.23 22.74
C ARG A 188 11.37 -13.35 24.20
N ASP A 189 11.14 -12.30 25.00
CA ASP A 189 11.59 -12.25 26.40
C ASP A 189 10.86 -13.28 27.26
N LEU A 190 9.55 -13.43 27.10
CA LEU A 190 8.73 -14.45 27.76
C LEU A 190 9.17 -15.88 27.41
N LEU A 191 9.66 -16.09 26.19
CA LEU A 191 10.18 -17.38 25.73
C LEU A 191 11.68 -17.59 26.06
N GLY A 192 12.33 -16.65 26.72
CA GLY A 192 13.76 -16.70 27.07
C GLY A 192 14.71 -16.67 25.86
N LYS A 193 14.23 -16.23 24.70
CA LYS A 193 15.04 -16.09 23.48
C LYS A 193 15.90 -14.82 23.54
N LYS A 194 16.88 -14.70 22.63
CA LYS A 194 17.86 -13.59 22.62
C LYS A 194 17.98 -12.85 21.30
N ASN A 195 17.17 -13.20 20.31
CA ASN A 195 17.19 -12.57 19.00
C ASN A 195 16.78 -11.09 19.06
N HIS A 196 17.31 -10.30 18.16
CA HIS A 196 16.93 -8.90 18.02
C HIS A 196 15.62 -8.73 17.26
N VAL A 197 14.91 -7.63 17.56
CA VAL A 197 13.67 -7.27 16.87
C VAL A 197 13.82 -5.82 16.39
N ILE A 198 13.71 -5.61 15.09
CA ILE A 198 13.96 -4.35 14.42
C ILE A 198 12.68 -3.93 13.64
N SER A 199 12.15 -2.76 13.93
CA SER A 199 11.09 -2.09 13.16
C SER A 199 11.70 -1.03 12.26
N VAL A 200 11.45 -1.06 10.96
CA VAL A 200 11.85 -0.01 10.00
C VAL A 200 10.61 0.75 9.60
N ILE A 201 10.49 2.00 10.03
CA ILE A 201 9.33 2.85 9.81
C ILE A 201 9.71 4.16 9.12
N GLY A 202 8.92 4.58 8.12
CA GLY A 202 9.11 5.88 7.46
C GLY A 202 8.48 7.03 8.24
N ASP A 203 8.98 8.25 8.02
CA ASP A 203 8.47 9.50 8.61
C ASP A 203 6.97 9.71 8.34
N GLY A 204 6.49 9.36 7.14
CA GLY A 204 5.06 9.41 6.81
C GLY A 204 4.22 8.46 7.65
N ALA A 205 4.69 7.25 7.91
CA ALA A 205 4.00 6.27 8.73
C ALA A 205 3.99 6.63 10.22
N MET A 206 4.86 7.54 10.65
CA MET A 206 4.86 8.10 12.01
C MET A 206 3.71 9.10 12.25
N THR A 207 2.93 9.47 11.23
CA THR A 207 1.84 10.44 11.40
C THR A 207 0.56 9.83 11.98
N ALA A 208 0.40 8.51 12.00
CA ALA A 208 -0.74 7.84 12.61
C ALA A 208 -0.59 7.61 14.11
N GLY A 209 -1.72 7.64 14.83
CA GLY A 209 -1.78 7.49 16.28
C GLY A 209 -1.15 6.20 16.80
N GLN A 210 -1.35 5.07 16.12
CA GLN A 210 -0.82 3.77 16.52
C GLN A 210 0.71 3.75 16.68
N ALA A 211 1.46 4.54 15.90
CA ALA A 211 2.91 4.64 16.07
C ALA A 211 3.27 5.26 17.42
N TYR A 212 2.54 6.30 17.84
CA TYR A 212 2.74 6.95 19.15
C TYR A 212 2.31 6.06 20.31
N GLU A 213 1.17 5.37 20.18
CA GLU A 213 0.68 4.40 21.17
C GLU A 213 1.74 3.31 21.41
N ALA A 214 2.31 2.78 20.31
CA ALA A 214 3.34 1.75 20.39
C ALA A 214 4.65 2.27 21.02
N MET A 215 5.11 3.47 20.66
CA MET A 215 6.30 4.07 21.27
C MET A 215 6.10 4.33 22.78
N ASN A 216 4.98 4.92 23.16
CA ASN A 216 4.66 5.15 24.56
C ASN A 216 4.62 3.85 25.36
N ASN A 217 4.04 2.79 24.81
CA ASN A 217 3.98 1.49 25.47
C ASN A 217 5.35 0.80 25.48
N SER A 218 6.19 0.97 24.44
CA SER A 218 7.53 0.39 24.41
C SER A 218 8.43 0.99 25.49
N GLY A 219 8.33 2.30 25.74
CA GLY A 219 9.05 2.97 26.84
C GLY A 219 8.57 2.49 28.22
N TYR A 220 7.25 2.30 28.39
CA TYR A 220 6.68 1.79 29.63
C TYR A 220 7.14 0.34 29.93
N LEU A 221 7.16 -0.54 28.92
CA LEU A 221 7.56 -1.95 29.06
C LEU A 221 9.07 -2.12 29.11
N ASP A 222 9.85 -1.10 28.79
CA ASP A 222 11.31 -1.12 28.69
C ASP A 222 11.85 -2.31 27.86
N SER A 223 11.12 -2.65 26.80
CA SER A 223 11.43 -3.81 25.96
C SER A 223 12.61 -3.54 25.05
N ASN A 224 13.59 -4.44 25.04
CA ASN A 224 14.75 -4.33 24.17
C ASN A 224 14.39 -4.56 22.71
N MET A 225 14.14 -3.48 21.96
CA MET A 225 13.84 -3.47 20.53
C MET A 225 14.50 -2.28 19.84
N ILE A 226 14.63 -2.36 18.53
CA ILE A 226 15.23 -1.30 17.71
C ILE A 226 14.17 -0.74 16.77
N VAL A 227 13.94 0.56 16.83
CA VAL A 227 13.12 1.30 15.86
C VAL A 227 14.07 2.08 14.95
N VAL A 228 14.07 1.79 13.67
CA VAL A 228 14.79 2.55 12.64
C VAL A 228 13.81 3.51 11.99
N LEU A 229 13.89 4.79 12.35
CA LEU A 229 13.12 5.86 11.71
C LEU A 229 13.82 6.29 10.43
N ASN A 230 13.24 5.94 9.30
CA ASN A 230 13.71 6.34 7.97
C ASN A 230 13.07 7.67 7.56
N ASP A 231 13.74 8.78 7.84
CA ASP A 231 13.30 10.12 7.48
C ASP A 231 13.75 10.48 6.07
N ASN A 232 12.84 10.47 5.13
CA ASN A 232 13.10 10.87 3.75
C ASN A 232 12.41 12.18 3.35
N LYS A 233 11.90 12.95 4.30
CA LYS A 233 11.22 14.25 4.13
C LYS A 233 9.95 14.21 3.27
N GLN A 234 9.38 13.04 3.11
CA GLN A 234 8.20 12.87 2.25
C GLN A 234 7.17 11.99 2.95
N VAL A 235 6.10 12.60 3.39
CA VAL A 235 4.90 11.87 3.76
C VAL A 235 4.35 11.22 2.49
N SER A 236 4.32 9.94 2.43
CA SER A 236 4.03 8.90 1.44
C SER A 236 3.84 9.22 -0.05
N LEU A 237 3.25 10.27 -0.46
CA LEU A 237 3.32 10.89 -1.79
C LEU A 237 3.56 12.36 -1.57
N PRO A 238 4.39 13.03 -2.38
CA PRO A 238 4.42 14.46 -2.30
C PRO A 238 2.98 14.90 -2.51
N THR A 239 2.40 15.54 -1.51
CA THR A 239 1.25 16.41 -1.69
C THR A 239 1.71 17.60 -2.54
N ALA A 240 2.71 17.34 -3.39
CA ALA A 240 3.23 18.26 -4.35
C ALA A 240 2.09 18.58 -5.30
N THR A 241 1.59 19.73 -5.16
CA THR A 241 1.06 20.47 -6.30
C THR A 241 2.12 20.39 -7.41
N MET A 242 1.73 20.29 -8.67
CA MET A 242 2.68 20.26 -9.80
C MET A 242 3.65 21.46 -9.82
N ASP A 243 3.55 22.38 -8.89
CA ASP A 243 4.26 23.65 -8.81
C ASP A 243 5.38 23.71 -7.73
N GLY A 244 5.76 22.58 -7.12
CA GLY A 244 6.91 22.53 -6.20
C GLY A 244 6.70 21.69 -4.93
N PRO A 245 7.72 21.63 -4.07
CA PRO A 245 7.67 20.85 -2.85
C PRO A 245 6.62 21.42 -1.89
N SER A 246 5.67 20.58 -1.47
CA SER A 246 4.69 20.95 -0.45
C SER A 246 5.36 21.25 0.90
N LYS A 247 4.77 22.14 1.67
CA LYS A 247 5.22 22.41 3.04
C LYS A 247 5.04 21.13 3.89
N PRO A 248 5.96 20.87 4.84
CA PRO A 248 5.84 19.71 5.73
C PRO A 248 4.49 19.68 6.41
N VAL A 249 3.76 18.57 6.30
CA VAL A 249 2.47 18.37 6.97
C VAL A 249 2.72 17.98 8.44
N GLY A 250 2.19 18.77 9.36
CA GLY A 250 2.19 18.48 10.79
C GLY A 250 3.43 18.93 11.57
N ALA A 251 3.29 18.87 12.90
CA ALA A 251 4.31 19.30 13.85
C ALA A 251 5.53 18.37 13.86
N LEU A 252 5.33 17.07 13.68
CA LEU A 252 6.42 16.08 13.64
C LEU A 252 7.34 16.33 12.44
N SER A 253 6.79 16.47 11.22
CA SER A 253 7.60 16.78 10.03
C SER A 253 8.36 18.09 10.17
N LYS A 254 7.76 19.12 10.82
CA LYS A 254 8.44 20.37 11.13
C LYS A 254 9.54 20.18 12.18
N ALA A 255 9.34 19.35 13.21
CA ALA A 255 10.34 19.04 14.22
C ALA A 255 11.54 18.28 13.60
N LEU A 256 11.28 17.24 12.82
CA LEU A 256 12.30 16.50 12.08
C LEU A 256 13.09 17.42 11.11
N THR A 257 12.41 18.29 10.38
CA THR A 257 13.05 19.28 9.49
C THR A 257 13.93 20.26 10.26
N ARG A 258 13.50 20.70 11.46
CA ARG A 258 14.32 21.58 12.33
C ARG A 258 15.57 20.87 12.84
N LEU A 259 15.46 19.59 13.21
CA LEU A 259 16.60 18.77 13.61
C LEU A 259 17.64 18.68 12.48
N GLN A 260 17.18 18.41 11.25
CA GLN A 260 18.04 18.31 10.07
C GLN A 260 18.67 19.65 9.63
N SER A 261 17.95 20.76 9.80
CA SER A 261 18.40 22.11 9.35
C SER A 261 19.29 22.83 10.35
N SER A 262 19.51 22.26 11.56
CA SER A 262 20.30 22.91 12.58
C SER A 262 21.76 23.11 12.13
N THR A 263 22.30 24.33 12.33
CA THR A 263 23.70 24.66 11.99
C THR A 263 24.69 23.82 12.77
N LYS A 264 24.32 23.34 13.98
CA LYS A 264 25.11 22.42 14.80
C LYS A 264 25.19 21.04 14.15
N PHE A 265 24.09 20.54 13.56
CA PHE A 265 24.09 19.29 12.82
C PHE A 265 24.98 19.33 11.57
N ARG A 266 24.95 20.42 10.81
CA ARG A 266 25.84 20.61 9.65
C ARG A 266 27.31 20.60 10.07
N ARG A 267 27.65 21.24 11.18
CA ARG A 267 29.03 21.22 11.73
C ARG A 267 29.45 19.85 12.25
N LEU A 268 28.52 19.11 12.89
CA LEU A 268 28.78 17.74 13.36
C LEU A 268 28.97 16.77 12.18
N ARG A 269 28.15 16.88 11.13
CA ARG A 269 28.29 16.11 9.88
C ARG A 269 29.64 16.40 9.19
N GLU A 270 30.10 17.64 9.20
CA GLU A 270 31.41 18.01 8.64
C GLU A 270 32.56 17.53 9.51
N ALA A 271 32.43 17.63 10.83
CA ALA A 271 33.42 17.09 11.78
C ALA A 271 33.49 15.55 11.68
N ALA A 272 32.37 14.84 11.60
CA ALA A 272 32.34 13.39 11.39
C ALA A 272 33.03 12.98 10.07
N LYS A 273 32.80 13.70 8.98
CA LYS A 273 33.52 13.47 7.70
C LYS A 273 35.00 13.70 7.78
N THR A 274 35.45 14.64 8.64
CA THR A 274 36.88 14.96 8.81
C THR A 274 37.58 13.92 9.70
N VAL A 275 36.87 13.43 10.72
CA VAL A 275 37.40 12.43 11.66
C VAL A 275 37.47 11.03 11.03
N THR A 276 36.47 10.63 10.21
CA THR A 276 36.49 9.34 9.48
C THR A 276 37.62 9.25 8.46
N LYS A 277 38.15 10.37 7.98
CA LYS A 277 39.31 10.40 7.08
C LYS A 277 40.66 10.25 7.77
N GLN A 278 40.75 10.39 9.09
CA GLN A 278 42.01 10.44 9.83
C GLN A 278 42.30 9.27 10.79
N ILE A 279 41.32 8.36 11.03
CA ILE A 279 41.49 7.35 12.10
C ILE A 279 41.18 5.93 11.56
N GLY A 280 42.27 5.23 11.27
CA GLY A 280 42.28 3.76 11.34
C GLY A 280 42.70 3.39 12.78
N GLY A 281 41.76 3.07 13.68
CA GLY A 281 42.15 2.62 15.00
C GLY A 281 41.04 2.55 16.06
N SER A 282 41.00 1.43 16.69
CA SER A 282 40.47 0.99 17.99
C SER A 282 39.01 1.28 18.40
N THR A 283 38.39 0.24 18.95
CA THR A 283 37.00 0.13 19.45
C THR A 283 36.58 1.18 20.50
N HIS A 284 37.51 1.84 21.16
CA HIS A 284 37.23 2.86 22.18
C HIS A 284 36.78 4.20 21.61
N GLU A 285 37.23 4.56 20.40
CA GLU A 285 36.89 5.83 19.74
C GLU A 285 35.55 5.80 19.04
N VAL A 286 35.11 4.62 18.55
CA VAL A 286 33.77 4.42 17.97
C VAL A 286 32.70 4.52 19.07
N ALA A 287 32.98 4.03 20.30
CA ALA A 287 32.10 4.19 21.45
C ALA A 287 31.91 5.65 21.83
N ALA A 288 32.99 6.44 21.79
CA ALA A 288 32.96 7.88 22.04
C ALA A 288 32.15 8.62 20.95
N LYS A 289 32.21 8.20 19.69
CA LYS A 289 31.45 8.81 18.61
C LYS A 289 29.94 8.59 18.72
N VAL A 290 29.47 7.38 19.06
CA VAL A 290 28.06 7.11 19.28
C VAL A 290 27.52 7.89 20.48
N ASP A 291 28.31 7.97 21.56
CA ASP A 291 28.01 8.76 22.74
C ASP A 291 28.06 10.28 22.45
N GLU A 292 28.95 10.73 21.57
CA GLU A 292 29.04 12.12 21.11
C GLU A 292 27.86 12.48 20.15
N TYR A 293 27.42 11.56 19.29
CA TYR A 293 26.18 11.71 18.48
C TYR A 293 24.96 11.82 19.40
N ALA A 294 24.85 10.98 20.43
CA ALA A 294 23.79 11.02 21.41
C ALA A 294 23.81 12.31 22.25
N ARG A 295 24.97 12.70 22.79
CA ARG A 295 25.15 13.89 23.65
C ARG A 295 25.12 15.21 22.88
N GLY A 296 25.56 15.24 21.63
CA GLY A 296 25.58 16.47 20.80
C GLY A 296 24.21 17.07 20.54
N MET A 297 23.16 16.32 20.76
CA MET A 297 21.77 16.74 20.59
C MET A 297 21.05 17.12 21.90
N ILE A 298 21.51 16.63 23.04
CA ILE A 298 20.93 16.90 24.38
C ILE A 298 21.17 18.35 24.84
N SER A 299 22.18 19.05 24.31
CA SER A 299 22.64 20.29 24.91
C SER A 299 22.00 21.59 24.46
N ALA A 300 20.91 21.58 23.69
CA ALA A 300 20.35 22.83 23.14
C ALA A 300 18.86 23.13 23.42
N SER A 301 17.99 22.19 23.77
CA SER A 301 16.58 22.50 23.97
C SER A 301 15.72 21.44 24.68
N GLY A 302 16.24 20.69 25.65
CA GLY A 302 15.44 19.64 26.30
C GLY A 302 15.39 18.34 25.50
N SER A 303 14.89 17.27 26.13
CA SER A 303 14.72 15.94 25.53
C SER A 303 13.93 15.99 24.22
N SER A 304 14.27 15.09 23.30
CA SER A 304 13.45 14.90 22.09
C SER A 304 12.11 14.23 22.46
N LEU A 305 11.08 14.39 21.63
CA LEU A 305 9.80 13.68 21.81
C LEU A 305 9.99 12.17 22.03
N PHE A 306 10.98 11.57 21.39
CA PHE A 306 11.24 10.14 21.49
C PHE A 306 11.83 9.76 22.87
N GLU A 307 12.66 10.60 23.44
CA GLU A 307 13.20 10.41 24.78
C GLU A 307 12.13 10.60 25.87
N GLU A 308 11.20 11.57 25.66
CA GLU A 308 10.04 11.73 26.54
C GLU A 308 9.13 10.49 26.52
N LEU A 309 9.08 9.78 25.38
CA LEU A 309 8.36 8.51 25.26
C LEU A 309 9.16 7.30 25.75
N GLY A 310 10.37 7.52 26.30
CA GLY A 310 11.20 6.47 26.90
C GLY A 310 12.09 5.70 25.91
N LEU A 311 12.30 6.20 24.69
CA LEU A 311 13.20 5.56 23.73
C LEU A 311 14.60 6.18 23.79
N TYR A 312 15.65 5.36 23.77
CA TYR A 312 17.02 5.84 23.61
C TYR A 312 17.24 6.30 22.17
N TYR A 313 17.44 7.61 21.98
CA TYR A 313 17.53 8.21 20.65
C TYR A 313 18.97 8.28 20.14
N ILE A 314 19.19 7.82 18.89
CA ILE A 314 20.45 7.91 18.16
C ILE A 314 20.21 8.58 16.81
N GLY A 315 20.92 9.64 16.49
CA GLY A 315 20.83 10.28 15.17
C GLY A 315 20.71 11.80 15.22
N PRO A 316 20.40 12.44 14.05
CA PRO A 316 20.18 11.81 12.75
C PRO A 316 21.48 11.35 12.07
N VAL A 317 21.43 10.20 11.40
CA VAL A 317 22.54 9.53 10.70
C VAL A 317 22.33 9.59 9.19
N ASP A 318 23.41 9.64 8.40
CA ASP A 318 23.31 9.54 6.93
C ASP A 318 22.95 8.10 6.54
N GLY A 319 21.71 7.90 6.07
CA GLY A 319 21.20 6.60 5.67
C GLY A 319 21.74 6.07 4.33
N HIS A 320 22.62 6.84 3.66
CA HIS A 320 23.34 6.44 2.46
C HIS A 320 24.83 6.16 2.69
N ASN A 321 25.29 6.25 3.94
CA ASN A 321 26.63 5.83 4.33
C ASN A 321 26.57 4.44 4.97
N VAL A 322 26.93 3.40 4.22
CA VAL A 322 26.83 2.02 4.68
C VAL A 322 27.78 1.73 5.83
N GLU A 323 28.97 2.34 5.87
CA GLU A 323 29.97 2.17 6.93
C GLU A 323 29.45 2.72 8.27
N ASP A 324 28.87 3.94 8.25
CA ASP A 324 28.26 4.54 9.44
C ASP A 324 27.07 3.71 9.95
N LEU A 325 26.23 3.22 9.04
CA LEU A 325 25.07 2.36 9.39
C LEU A 325 25.54 1.04 10.03
N VAL A 326 26.50 0.36 9.46
CA VAL A 326 27.06 -0.90 10.01
C VAL A 326 27.62 -0.64 11.40
N THR A 327 28.47 0.38 11.55
CA THR A 327 29.09 0.74 12.84
C THR A 327 28.03 1.00 13.93
N ILE A 328 26.97 1.74 13.61
CA ILE A 328 25.89 2.05 14.56
C ILE A 328 25.11 0.81 14.92
N PHE A 329 24.70 0.00 13.93
CA PHE A 329 23.91 -1.21 14.18
C PHE A 329 24.71 -2.28 14.96
N GLU A 330 25.99 -2.46 14.69
CA GLU A 330 26.86 -3.33 15.49
C GLU A 330 26.93 -2.88 16.95
N LYS A 331 27.06 -1.57 17.16
CA LYS A 331 27.06 -1.00 18.50
C LYS A 331 25.74 -1.22 19.21
N VAL A 332 24.62 -0.90 18.56
CA VAL A 332 23.28 -1.12 19.13
C VAL A 332 23.03 -2.60 19.41
N LYS A 333 23.44 -3.51 18.50
CA LYS A 333 23.35 -4.96 18.69
C LYS A 333 24.13 -5.42 19.92
N SER A 334 25.26 -4.81 20.22
CA SER A 334 26.14 -5.17 21.34
C SER A 334 25.77 -4.53 22.69
N MET A 335 24.81 -3.60 22.73
CA MET A 335 24.39 -2.96 23.98
C MET A 335 23.71 -3.96 24.92
N PRO A 336 24.12 -4.02 26.19
CA PRO A 336 23.46 -4.88 27.16
C PRO A 336 22.10 -4.26 27.58
N ALA A 337 21.01 -4.83 27.11
CA ALA A 337 19.63 -4.47 27.49
C ALA A 337 19.34 -2.95 27.53
N PRO A 338 19.48 -2.23 26.41
CA PRO A 338 19.37 -0.76 26.41
C PRO A 338 17.92 -0.25 26.53
N GLY A 339 16.91 -1.13 26.65
CA GLY A 339 15.51 -0.79 26.44
C GLY A 339 15.20 -0.55 24.96
N PRO A 340 14.12 0.17 24.62
CA PRO A 340 13.81 0.52 23.25
C PRO A 340 14.75 1.60 22.71
N VAL A 341 15.42 1.30 21.59
CA VAL A 341 16.34 2.22 20.89
C VAL A 341 15.68 2.75 19.63
N LEU A 342 15.72 4.06 19.39
CA LEU A 342 15.34 4.66 18.14
C LEU A 342 16.57 5.18 17.39
N VAL A 343 16.85 4.59 16.23
CA VAL A 343 17.89 5.05 15.30
C VAL A 343 17.24 5.89 14.21
N HIS A 344 17.47 7.21 14.23
CA HIS A 344 16.96 8.14 13.23
C HIS A 344 17.95 8.24 12.07
N ILE A 345 17.57 7.76 10.90
CA ILE A 345 18.36 7.85 9.68
C ILE A 345 17.69 8.81 8.68
N VAL A 346 18.53 9.51 7.91
CA VAL A 346 18.06 10.44 6.86
C VAL A 346 18.40 9.85 5.51
N THR A 347 17.38 9.64 4.67
CA THR A 347 17.53 9.10 3.32
C THR A 347 16.91 10.00 2.26
N GLU A 348 17.07 9.62 1.01
CA GLU A 348 16.53 10.32 -0.14
C GLU A 348 15.82 9.32 -1.07
N LYS A 349 14.52 9.54 -1.34
CA LYS A 349 13.77 8.71 -2.27
C LYS A 349 14.37 8.78 -3.67
N GLY A 350 14.53 7.60 -4.31
CA GLY A 350 15.07 7.52 -5.67
C GLY A 350 16.60 7.67 -5.76
N LYS A 351 17.31 7.64 -4.64
CA LYS A 351 18.76 7.83 -4.54
C LYS A 351 19.54 6.99 -5.54
N GLY A 352 20.47 7.64 -6.27
CA GLY A 352 21.34 7.01 -7.25
C GLY A 352 20.67 6.72 -8.61
N TYR A 353 19.42 7.16 -8.82
CA TYR A 353 18.74 7.12 -10.11
C TYR A 353 18.26 8.52 -10.52
N PRO A 354 19.04 9.24 -11.37
CA PRO A 354 18.79 10.64 -11.69
C PRO A 354 17.37 10.95 -12.18
N PRO A 355 16.71 10.11 -13.02
CA PRO A 355 15.32 10.38 -13.39
C PRO A 355 14.34 10.40 -12.21
N ALA A 356 14.55 9.55 -11.20
CA ALA A 356 13.71 9.54 -10.00
C ALA A 356 14.03 10.70 -9.06
N GLU A 357 15.31 11.06 -8.93
CA GLU A 357 15.73 12.22 -8.13
C GLU A 357 15.18 13.54 -8.69
N ALA A 358 15.04 13.65 -10.02
CA ALA A 358 14.51 14.83 -10.70
C ALA A 358 12.98 14.89 -10.75
N ALA A 359 12.29 13.74 -10.72
CA ALA A 359 10.84 13.68 -10.85
C ALA A 359 10.13 14.29 -9.62
N ALA A 360 9.04 15.03 -9.85
CA ALA A 360 8.24 15.65 -8.79
C ALA A 360 7.60 14.59 -7.84
N ASP A 361 7.09 13.48 -8.42
CA ASP A 361 6.54 12.34 -7.69
C ASP A 361 7.62 11.36 -7.22
N LYS A 362 8.90 11.70 -7.46
CA LYS A 362 10.06 10.84 -7.19
C LYS A 362 9.93 9.44 -7.78
N MET A 363 9.07 9.22 -8.77
CA MET A 363 8.79 7.90 -9.33
C MET A 363 8.43 6.87 -8.23
N HIS A 364 7.57 7.25 -7.30
CA HIS A 364 7.18 6.42 -6.15
C HIS A 364 6.57 5.08 -6.58
N GLY A 365 5.56 5.13 -7.46
CA GLY A 365 4.93 3.97 -8.09
C GLY A 365 5.00 4.11 -9.60
N VAL A 366 5.61 3.15 -10.28
CA VAL A 366 5.84 3.23 -11.73
C VAL A 366 5.20 2.06 -12.48
N VAL A 367 4.79 2.33 -13.72
CA VAL A 367 4.56 1.30 -14.72
C VAL A 367 5.90 0.97 -15.41
N LYS A 368 5.90 0.12 -16.44
CA LYS A 368 7.11 -0.14 -17.24
C LYS A 368 7.69 1.17 -17.77
N PHE A 369 9.01 1.30 -17.77
CA PHE A 369 9.69 2.52 -18.19
C PHE A 369 11.05 2.23 -18.86
N ASP A 370 11.56 3.18 -19.65
CA ASP A 370 12.93 3.14 -20.16
C ASP A 370 13.90 3.53 -19.02
N PRO A 371 14.79 2.63 -18.59
CA PRO A 371 15.70 2.89 -17.48
C PRO A 371 16.74 3.99 -17.75
N ARG A 372 17.02 4.35 -19.01
CA ARG A 372 17.94 5.43 -19.37
C ARG A 372 17.34 6.81 -19.13
N THR A 373 16.05 6.94 -19.42
CA THR A 373 15.37 8.24 -19.44
C THR A 373 14.33 8.40 -18.33
N GLY A 374 13.93 7.32 -17.67
CA GLY A 374 12.81 7.31 -16.71
C GLY A 374 11.41 7.43 -17.37
N LYS A 375 11.34 7.51 -18.70
CA LYS A 375 10.07 7.67 -19.43
C LYS A 375 9.19 6.44 -19.26
N GLN A 376 8.02 6.63 -18.62
CA GLN A 376 7.07 5.55 -18.40
C GLN A 376 6.21 5.26 -19.64
N PHE A 377 5.98 3.97 -19.92
CA PHE A 377 5.13 3.49 -21.02
C PHE A 377 3.69 3.32 -20.51
N LYS A 378 2.96 4.45 -20.41
CA LYS A 378 1.55 4.42 -20.02
C LYS A 378 0.69 4.15 -21.24
N THR A 379 -0.13 3.09 -21.18
CA THR A 379 -1.17 2.85 -22.19
C THR A 379 -2.21 3.96 -22.09
N LYS A 380 -2.51 4.60 -23.21
CA LYS A 380 -3.62 5.56 -23.25
C LYS A 380 -4.94 4.80 -23.18
N SER A 381 -5.76 5.14 -22.20
CA SER A 381 -7.15 4.69 -22.16
C SER A 381 -8.04 5.66 -22.96
N PRO A 382 -9.09 5.20 -23.62
CA PRO A 382 -10.09 6.06 -24.24
C PRO A 382 -10.93 6.84 -23.22
N THR A 383 -10.98 6.37 -21.97
CA THR A 383 -11.76 6.93 -20.88
C THR A 383 -10.85 7.34 -19.72
N LEU A 384 -11.31 8.23 -18.86
CA LEU A 384 -10.64 8.59 -17.61
C LEU A 384 -10.81 7.46 -16.59
N SER A 385 -10.02 7.51 -15.52
CA SER A 385 -10.20 6.63 -14.36
C SER A 385 -11.43 7.05 -13.52
N TYR A 386 -12.02 6.09 -12.80
CA TYR A 386 -13.09 6.40 -11.83
C TYR A 386 -12.66 7.47 -10.83
N THR A 387 -11.42 7.42 -10.35
CA THR A 387 -10.80 8.44 -9.49
C THR A 387 -10.86 9.84 -10.10
N GLN A 388 -10.60 9.98 -11.41
CA GLN A 388 -10.67 11.27 -12.10
C GLN A 388 -12.12 11.73 -12.31
N TYR A 389 -13.03 10.83 -12.66
CA TYR A 389 -14.47 11.15 -12.75
C TYR A 389 -15.03 11.61 -11.40
N PHE A 390 -14.64 10.96 -10.30
CA PHE A 390 -14.98 11.41 -8.95
C PHE A 390 -14.50 12.84 -8.69
N ALA A 391 -13.21 13.09 -8.96
CA ALA A 391 -12.62 14.41 -8.71
C ALA A 391 -13.29 15.52 -9.55
N GLU A 392 -13.55 15.26 -10.84
CA GLU A 392 -14.23 16.21 -11.72
C GLU A 392 -15.66 16.49 -11.24
N SER A 393 -16.42 15.46 -10.87
CA SER A 393 -17.77 15.63 -10.34
C SER A 393 -17.78 16.42 -9.04
N LEU A 394 -16.87 16.13 -8.11
CA LEU A 394 -16.76 16.85 -6.84
C LEU A 394 -16.39 18.34 -7.07
N ILE A 395 -15.51 18.62 -8.03
CA ILE A 395 -15.17 19.99 -8.41
C ILE A 395 -16.42 20.72 -8.90
N ARG A 396 -17.30 20.08 -9.70
CA ARG A 396 -18.54 20.70 -10.18
C ARG A 396 -19.53 20.98 -9.06
N GLU A 397 -19.62 20.10 -8.05
CA GLU A 397 -20.42 20.38 -6.86
C GLU A 397 -19.86 21.56 -6.07
N ALA A 398 -18.53 21.61 -5.87
CA ALA A 398 -17.86 22.68 -5.12
C ALA A 398 -17.84 24.03 -5.83
N GLU A 399 -18.05 24.10 -7.15
CA GLU A 399 -18.19 25.33 -7.92
C GLU A 399 -19.52 26.05 -7.64
N VAL A 400 -20.53 25.32 -7.20
CA VAL A 400 -21.88 25.86 -6.91
C VAL A 400 -22.23 25.86 -5.43
N ASP A 401 -21.49 25.12 -4.60
CA ASP A 401 -21.69 25.03 -3.15
C ASP A 401 -20.34 25.24 -2.44
N ASP A 402 -20.20 26.37 -1.79
CA ASP A 402 -18.98 26.78 -1.08
C ASP A 402 -18.75 26.02 0.24
N LYS A 403 -19.75 25.29 0.71
CA LYS A 403 -19.68 24.42 1.89
C LYS A 403 -18.95 23.11 1.61
N VAL A 404 -18.82 22.71 0.34
CA VAL A 404 -18.14 21.47 -0.03
C VAL A 404 -16.64 21.57 0.25
N VAL A 405 -16.15 20.69 1.11
CA VAL A 405 -14.73 20.54 1.48
C VAL A 405 -14.29 19.11 1.30
N ALA A 406 -13.00 18.90 1.04
CA ALA A 406 -12.43 17.58 0.75
C ALA A 406 -11.32 17.23 1.74
N ILE A 407 -11.26 15.97 2.18
CA ILE A 407 -10.29 15.47 3.13
C ILE A 407 -9.69 14.17 2.59
N HIS A 408 -8.37 14.02 2.70
CA HIS A 408 -7.69 12.76 2.42
C HIS A 408 -6.57 12.49 3.42
N ALA A 409 -6.18 11.22 3.53
CA ALA A 409 -5.09 10.76 4.40
C ALA A 409 -3.83 10.48 3.58
N ALA A 410 -3.04 11.50 3.26
CA ALA A 410 -1.81 11.45 2.47
C ALA A 410 -1.95 10.83 1.07
N MET A 411 -3.16 10.74 0.53
CA MET A 411 -3.46 10.03 -0.72
C MET A 411 -4.11 10.93 -1.78
N GLY A 412 -3.75 12.22 -1.83
CA GLY A 412 -4.35 13.18 -2.75
C GLY A 412 -4.35 12.74 -4.21
N GLY A 413 -3.21 12.23 -4.72
CA GLY A 413 -3.13 11.69 -6.09
C GLY A 413 -3.90 10.38 -6.28
N GLY A 414 -3.94 9.54 -5.25
CA GLY A 414 -4.64 8.26 -5.29
C GLY A 414 -6.16 8.39 -5.25
N THR A 415 -6.69 9.40 -4.59
CA THR A 415 -8.12 9.70 -4.49
C THR A 415 -8.59 10.78 -5.47
N GLY A 416 -7.69 11.33 -6.31
CA GLY A 416 -8.01 12.41 -7.24
C GLY A 416 -8.13 13.79 -6.60
N LEU A 417 -8.02 13.91 -5.29
CA LEU A 417 -8.17 15.19 -4.59
C LEU A 417 -7.04 16.19 -4.86
N ASN A 418 -5.93 15.76 -5.47
CA ASN A 418 -4.93 16.66 -6.02
C ASN A 418 -5.51 17.58 -7.13
N TYR A 419 -6.53 17.15 -7.91
CA TYR A 419 -7.25 17.99 -8.86
C TYR A 419 -8.15 19.00 -8.14
N PHE A 420 -8.87 18.55 -7.10
CA PHE A 420 -9.69 19.39 -6.26
C PHE A 420 -8.84 20.45 -5.54
N GLN A 421 -7.72 20.08 -4.95
CA GLN A 421 -6.80 20.98 -4.25
C GLN A 421 -6.26 22.10 -5.15
N LYS A 422 -5.98 21.82 -6.42
CA LYS A 422 -5.56 22.85 -7.39
C LYS A 422 -6.63 23.91 -7.60
N ARG A 423 -7.89 23.50 -7.60
CA ARG A 423 -9.03 24.40 -7.85
C ARG A 423 -9.46 25.15 -6.58
N PHE A 424 -9.41 24.45 -5.43
CA PHE A 424 -9.87 24.92 -4.14
C PHE A 424 -8.86 24.62 -3.02
N PRO A 425 -7.68 25.27 -3.01
CA PRO A 425 -6.61 24.93 -2.07
C PRO A 425 -7.00 25.11 -0.60
N GLU A 426 -7.87 26.09 -0.28
CA GLU A 426 -8.33 26.38 1.10
C GLU A 426 -9.43 25.42 1.58
N ARG A 427 -9.99 24.61 0.69
CA ARG A 427 -11.07 23.66 0.97
C ARG A 427 -10.64 22.19 0.85
N CYS A 428 -9.33 21.93 0.75
CA CYS A 428 -8.78 20.58 0.67
C CYS A 428 -7.77 20.36 1.79
N PHE A 429 -7.98 19.30 2.59
CA PHE A 429 -7.19 19.00 3.78
C PHE A 429 -6.50 17.66 3.65
N ASP A 430 -5.17 17.67 3.76
CA ASP A 430 -4.35 16.47 3.94
C ASP A 430 -4.03 16.30 5.42
N VAL A 431 -4.46 15.20 6.01
CA VAL A 431 -4.27 14.93 7.44
C VAL A 431 -3.08 14.02 7.75
N GLY A 432 -2.24 13.71 6.76
CA GLY A 432 -1.21 12.68 6.89
C GLY A 432 -1.81 11.27 6.78
N ILE A 433 -1.05 10.22 7.09
CA ILE A 433 -1.58 8.84 7.08
C ILE A 433 -2.32 8.57 8.39
N ALA A 434 -3.44 9.27 8.59
CA ALA A 434 -4.19 9.28 9.83
C ALA A 434 -5.70 9.20 9.57
N GLU A 435 -6.18 8.05 9.10
CA GLU A 435 -7.57 7.83 8.69
C GLU A 435 -8.55 8.05 9.83
N GLN A 436 -8.22 7.64 11.05
CA GLN A 436 -9.03 7.90 12.25
C GLN A 436 -9.25 9.41 12.45
N HIS A 437 -8.16 10.19 12.40
CA HIS A 437 -8.23 11.65 12.48
C HIS A 437 -9.04 12.25 11.33
N ALA A 438 -8.89 11.73 10.09
CA ALA A 438 -9.65 12.19 8.93
C ALA A 438 -11.16 12.11 9.18
N VAL A 439 -11.64 11.01 9.74
CA VAL A 439 -13.07 10.77 10.01
C VAL A 439 -13.58 11.73 11.10
N THR A 440 -12.91 11.80 12.25
CA THR A 440 -13.34 12.70 13.34
C THR A 440 -13.22 14.18 12.95
N PHE A 441 -12.18 14.54 12.16
CA PHE A 441 -12.04 15.89 11.62
C PHE A 441 -13.18 16.24 10.65
N ALA A 442 -13.58 15.29 9.78
CA ALA A 442 -14.74 15.45 8.91
C ALA A 442 -16.03 15.63 9.73
N ALA A 443 -16.21 14.85 10.81
CA ALA A 443 -17.33 15.00 11.73
C ALA A 443 -17.39 16.42 12.32
N GLY A 444 -16.26 16.94 12.81
CA GLY A 444 -16.14 18.31 13.32
C GLY A 444 -16.51 19.37 12.28
N LEU A 445 -16.06 19.23 11.03
CA LEU A 445 -16.44 20.15 9.94
C LEU A 445 -17.95 20.09 9.63
N ALA A 446 -18.55 18.91 9.71
CA ALA A 446 -19.98 18.73 9.50
C ALA A 446 -20.83 19.41 10.60
N THR A 447 -20.35 19.43 11.86
CA THR A 447 -21.05 20.17 12.95
C THR A 447 -21.07 21.67 12.74
N GLU A 448 -20.10 22.23 12.00
CA GLU A 448 -20.06 23.64 11.61
C GLU A 448 -20.89 23.94 10.32
N GLY A 449 -21.62 22.95 9.80
CA GLY A 449 -22.48 23.09 8.63
C GLY A 449 -21.77 23.02 7.30
N LEU A 450 -20.50 22.55 7.26
CA LEU A 450 -19.80 22.24 6.04
C LEU A 450 -20.20 20.86 5.50
N LYS A 451 -19.87 20.61 4.24
CA LYS A 451 -20.15 19.34 3.54
C LYS A 451 -18.84 18.58 3.26
N PRO A 452 -18.30 17.88 4.25
CA PRO A 452 -17.03 17.19 4.10
C PRO A 452 -17.17 15.91 3.27
N PHE A 453 -16.39 15.83 2.20
CA PHE A 453 -16.10 14.60 1.45
C PHE A 453 -14.80 13.99 1.96
N CYS A 454 -14.90 12.90 2.70
CA CYS A 454 -13.77 12.16 3.24
C CYS A 454 -13.39 11.05 2.24
N ALA A 455 -12.39 11.31 1.39
CA ALA A 455 -11.96 10.39 0.34
C ALA A 455 -10.79 9.53 0.83
N ILE A 456 -11.07 8.26 1.07
CA ILE A 456 -10.11 7.28 1.61
C ILE A 456 -10.28 5.98 0.81
N TYR A 457 -9.20 5.20 0.63
CA TYR A 457 -9.33 3.87 0.04
C TYR A 457 -10.21 2.97 0.91
N SER A 458 -11.05 2.18 0.28
CA SER A 458 -11.97 1.26 0.96
C SER A 458 -11.25 0.42 2.02
N SER A 459 -10.10 -0.18 1.69
CA SER A 459 -9.30 -0.99 2.63
C SER A 459 -8.68 -0.18 3.76
N PHE A 460 -8.37 1.10 3.57
CA PHE A 460 -7.72 1.94 4.58
C PHE A 460 -8.73 2.54 5.57
N LEU A 461 -9.97 2.77 5.14
CA LEU A 461 -11.03 3.24 6.06
C LEU A 461 -11.35 2.24 7.19
N GLN A 462 -11.01 0.96 7.01
CA GLN A 462 -11.14 -0.04 8.09
C GLN A 462 -10.47 0.42 9.40
N ARG A 463 -9.35 1.15 9.31
CA ARG A 463 -8.65 1.71 10.48
C ARG A 463 -9.46 2.77 11.21
N GLY A 464 -10.29 3.52 10.50
CA GLY A 464 -11.13 4.58 11.06
C GLY A 464 -12.57 4.15 11.36
N TYR A 465 -12.87 2.86 11.40
CA TYR A 465 -14.25 2.37 11.49
C TYR A 465 -14.94 2.74 12.82
N ASP A 466 -14.22 2.68 13.94
CA ASP A 466 -14.79 3.14 15.23
C ASP A 466 -15.27 4.61 15.17
N GLN A 467 -14.49 5.48 14.52
CA GLN A 467 -14.83 6.88 14.33
C GLN A 467 -16.03 7.05 13.38
N VAL A 468 -16.17 6.18 12.37
CA VAL A 468 -17.38 6.18 11.52
C VAL A 468 -18.62 5.83 12.36
N VAL A 469 -18.52 4.85 13.25
CA VAL A 469 -19.63 4.43 14.12
C VAL A 469 -19.96 5.51 15.14
N HIS A 470 -18.98 5.89 15.96
CA HIS A 470 -19.18 6.72 17.14
C HIS A 470 -19.27 8.21 16.82
N ASP A 471 -18.33 8.72 16.01
CA ASP A 471 -18.22 10.17 15.79
C ASP A 471 -19.15 10.65 14.66
N VAL A 472 -19.58 9.76 13.77
CA VAL A 472 -20.38 10.12 12.58
C VAL A 472 -21.77 9.52 12.62
N ASP A 473 -21.91 8.17 12.55
CA ASP A 473 -23.23 7.54 12.35
C ASP A 473 -24.14 7.69 13.56
N LEU A 474 -23.62 7.46 14.76
CA LEU A 474 -24.39 7.60 16.01
C LEU A 474 -24.94 9.03 16.17
N GLN A 475 -24.18 10.03 15.74
CA GLN A 475 -24.55 11.45 15.82
C GLN A 475 -25.31 11.95 14.57
N ARG A 476 -25.51 11.10 13.56
CA ARG A 476 -26.15 11.43 12.27
C ARG A 476 -25.50 12.61 11.55
N LEU A 477 -24.17 12.75 11.68
CA LEU A 477 -23.46 13.84 11.03
C LEU A 477 -23.32 13.57 9.54
N PRO A 478 -23.62 14.55 8.66
CA PRO A 478 -23.63 14.36 7.22
C PRO A 478 -22.22 14.38 6.61
N VAL A 479 -21.40 13.42 6.99
CA VAL A 479 -20.10 13.15 6.37
C VAL A 479 -20.29 12.28 5.12
N ARG A 480 -19.62 12.61 4.02
CA ARG A 480 -19.68 11.89 2.76
C ARG A 480 -18.38 11.10 2.56
N PHE A 481 -18.47 9.78 2.68
CA PHE A 481 -17.33 8.89 2.48
C PHE A 481 -17.22 8.49 1.01
N ALA A 482 -16.15 8.91 0.33
CA ALA A 482 -15.82 8.48 -1.02
C ALA A 482 -14.77 7.37 -0.96
N LEU A 483 -15.20 6.13 -1.18
CA LEU A 483 -14.38 4.93 -1.02
C LEU A 483 -13.78 4.50 -2.36
N ASP A 484 -12.56 4.95 -2.64
CA ASP A 484 -11.81 4.53 -3.82
C ASP A 484 -11.19 3.14 -3.60
N ARG A 485 -10.88 2.39 -4.64
CA ARG A 485 -10.35 1.02 -4.61
C ARG A 485 -11.31 0.01 -3.95
N ALA A 486 -12.61 0.15 -4.17
CA ALA A 486 -13.57 -0.87 -3.80
C ALA A 486 -13.39 -2.13 -4.66
N GLY A 487 -13.62 -3.30 -4.07
CA GLY A 487 -13.46 -4.59 -4.74
C GLY A 487 -12.00 -5.02 -4.89
N LEU A 488 -11.71 -5.80 -5.94
CA LEU A 488 -10.39 -6.30 -6.27
C LEU A 488 -9.53 -5.21 -6.92
N VAL A 489 -8.25 -5.14 -6.57
CA VAL A 489 -7.38 -4.03 -6.96
C VAL A 489 -6.19 -4.43 -7.83
N GLY A 490 -6.11 -5.68 -8.22
CA GLY A 490 -5.04 -6.17 -9.08
C GLY A 490 -3.71 -6.37 -8.34
N ALA A 491 -2.67 -5.74 -8.84
CA ALA A 491 -1.28 -5.97 -8.46
C ALA A 491 -0.92 -5.64 -7.00
N ASP A 492 -1.75 -4.89 -6.27
CA ASP A 492 -1.52 -4.56 -4.85
C ASP A 492 -2.06 -5.65 -3.90
N GLY A 493 -2.94 -6.51 -4.40
CA GLY A 493 -3.40 -7.72 -3.71
C GLY A 493 -4.27 -7.49 -2.47
N PRO A 494 -4.33 -8.49 -1.57
CA PRO A 494 -5.31 -8.54 -0.49
C PRO A 494 -5.20 -7.37 0.51
N THR A 495 -4.02 -6.78 0.66
CA THR A 495 -3.80 -5.66 1.57
C THR A 495 -4.49 -4.36 1.12
N HIS A 496 -4.85 -4.27 -0.15
CA HIS A 496 -5.49 -3.10 -0.74
C HIS A 496 -6.90 -3.37 -1.29
N CYS A 497 -7.36 -4.64 -1.27
CA CYS A 497 -8.70 -5.01 -1.72
C CYS A 497 -9.79 -4.39 -0.83
N GLY A 498 -10.71 -3.65 -1.44
CA GLY A 498 -11.88 -3.08 -0.80
C GLY A 498 -13.04 -4.07 -0.75
N ALA A 499 -12.84 -5.21 -0.07
CA ALA A 499 -13.81 -6.30 -0.05
C ALA A 499 -14.87 -6.16 1.05
N PHE A 500 -14.56 -5.45 2.15
CA PHE A 500 -15.34 -5.48 3.39
C PHE A 500 -16.19 -4.23 3.65
N ASP A 501 -16.03 -3.18 2.85
CA ASP A 501 -16.64 -1.87 3.05
C ASP A 501 -18.18 -1.93 3.06
N VAL A 502 -18.80 -2.67 2.13
CA VAL A 502 -20.26 -2.83 2.13
C VAL A 502 -20.74 -3.43 3.45
N THR A 503 -20.06 -4.49 3.91
CA THR A 503 -20.45 -5.20 5.13
C THR A 503 -20.38 -4.31 6.36
N TYR A 504 -19.28 -3.57 6.57
CA TYR A 504 -19.14 -2.77 7.78
C TYR A 504 -19.84 -1.40 7.72
N MET A 505 -20.09 -0.86 6.51
CA MET A 505 -20.83 0.39 6.36
C MET A 505 -22.35 0.17 6.37
N ALA A 506 -22.83 -0.89 5.71
CA ALA A 506 -24.26 -1.12 5.58
C ALA A 506 -24.93 -1.63 6.87
N CYS A 507 -24.17 -2.14 7.85
CA CYS A 507 -24.72 -2.50 9.15
C CYS A 507 -25.07 -1.26 10.03
N LEU A 508 -24.56 -0.06 9.71
CA LEU A 508 -24.78 1.15 10.50
C LEU A 508 -26.19 1.72 10.28
N PRO A 509 -26.92 2.10 11.37
CA PRO A 509 -28.34 2.47 11.29
C PRO A 509 -28.66 3.64 10.36
N ASN A 510 -27.83 4.68 10.33
CA ASN A 510 -28.11 5.94 9.63
C ASN A 510 -27.39 6.07 8.29
N MET A 511 -26.45 5.17 7.98
CA MET A 511 -25.60 5.25 6.79
C MET A 511 -26.38 4.99 5.51
N VAL A 512 -26.23 5.86 4.51
CA VAL A 512 -26.65 5.59 3.12
C VAL A 512 -25.44 4.96 2.39
N VAL A 513 -25.65 3.80 1.72
CA VAL A 513 -24.55 3.05 1.10
C VAL A 513 -24.86 2.81 -0.38
N MET A 514 -23.98 3.35 -1.26
CA MET A 514 -24.15 3.40 -2.71
C MET A 514 -22.97 2.76 -3.46
N ALA A 515 -23.24 2.20 -4.64
CA ALA A 515 -22.19 1.76 -5.56
C ALA A 515 -22.61 1.98 -7.02
N PRO A 516 -21.82 2.72 -7.83
CA PRO A 516 -22.16 3.04 -9.20
C PRO A 516 -21.91 1.85 -10.15
N ALA A 517 -22.81 1.64 -11.10
CA ALA A 517 -22.64 0.67 -12.17
C ALA A 517 -21.62 1.12 -13.24
N ASP A 518 -21.41 2.43 -13.38
CA ASP A 518 -20.50 3.05 -14.34
C ASP A 518 -20.10 4.46 -13.88
N GLU A 519 -19.26 5.15 -14.67
CA GLU A 519 -18.75 6.49 -14.36
C GLU A 519 -19.83 7.58 -14.34
N ALA A 520 -20.90 7.43 -15.12
CA ALA A 520 -22.03 8.39 -15.09
C ALA A 520 -22.83 8.25 -13.80
N GLU A 521 -23.09 7.02 -13.37
CA GLU A 521 -23.71 6.75 -12.06
C GLU A 521 -22.86 7.26 -10.89
N LEU A 522 -21.52 7.18 -10.99
CA LEU A 522 -20.64 7.77 -9.99
C LEU A 522 -20.87 9.27 -9.85
N MET A 523 -21.01 10.00 -10.96
CA MET A 523 -21.28 11.43 -10.91
C MET A 523 -22.64 11.73 -10.28
N HIS A 524 -23.67 10.92 -10.57
CA HIS A 524 -24.97 11.03 -9.91
C HIS A 524 -24.90 10.73 -8.41
N MET A 525 -24.07 9.78 -7.99
CA MET A 525 -23.87 9.47 -6.56
C MET A 525 -23.09 10.55 -5.80
N VAL A 526 -22.15 11.23 -6.45
CA VAL A 526 -21.50 12.42 -5.87
C VAL A 526 -22.53 13.52 -5.61
N ALA A 527 -23.38 13.81 -6.59
CA ALA A 527 -24.48 14.79 -6.42
C ALA A 527 -25.50 14.34 -5.35
N THR A 528 -25.81 13.03 -5.29
CA THR A 528 -26.71 12.46 -4.27
C THR A 528 -26.12 12.64 -2.89
N ALA A 529 -24.83 12.28 -2.68
CA ALA A 529 -24.15 12.46 -1.42
C ALA A 529 -24.09 13.93 -1.02
N ASN A 530 -23.88 14.86 -1.97
CA ASN A 530 -23.90 16.29 -1.69
C ASN A 530 -25.27 16.80 -1.23
N ALA A 531 -26.35 16.17 -1.70
CA ALA A 531 -27.72 16.53 -1.34
C ALA A 531 -28.21 15.94 0.00
N ILE A 532 -27.52 14.94 0.56
CA ILE A 532 -27.86 14.34 1.86
C ILE A 532 -27.24 15.16 2.99
N ASP A 533 -28.08 15.89 3.73
CA ASP A 533 -27.65 16.80 4.81
C ASP A 533 -28.14 16.38 6.21
N ASP A 534 -28.87 15.26 6.35
CA ASP A 534 -29.48 14.80 7.58
C ASP A 534 -28.82 13.55 8.20
N ARG A 535 -27.90 12.93 7.49
CA ARG A 535 -27.22 11.68 7.87
C ARG A 535 -25.97 11.41 7.06
N PRO A 536 -25.09 10.48 7.49
CA PRO A 536 -23.92 10.12 6.70
C PRO A 536 -24.26 9.31 5.46
N SER A 537 -23.38 9.40 4.47
CA SER A 537 -23.46 8.64 3.24
C SER A 537 -22.10 8.11 2.81
N CYS A 538 -22.07 6.97 2.14
CA CYS A 538 -20.88 6.50 1.46
C CYS A 538 -21.21 6.01 0.05
N PHE A 539 -20.26 6.18 -0.86
CA PHE A 539 -20.28 5.59 -2.19
C PHE A 539 -18.92 4.99 -2.50
N ARG A 540 -18.94 3.80 -3.10
CA ARG A 540 -17.74 3.01 -3.37
C ARG A 540 -17.52 2.83 -4.86
N PHE A 541 -16.30 2.99 -5.34
CA PHE A 541 -15.96 2.84 -6.75
C PHE A 541 -14.61 2.14 -6.95
N PRO A 542 -14.41 1.43 -8.09
CA PRO A 542 -13.26 0.57 -8.27
C PRO A 542 -12.01 1.34 -8.69
N ARG A 543 -10.87 0.68 -8.57
CA ARG A 543 -9.67 1.03 -9.30
C ARG A 543 -9.82 0.63 -10.76
N GLY A 544 -9.78 1.59 -11.68
CA GLY A 544 -9.91 1.31 -13.11
C GLY A 544 -10.35 2.51 -13.90
N ASN A 545 -10.58 2.28 -15.19
CA ASN A 545 -11.10 3.29 -16.11
C ASN A 545 -12.60 3.08 -16.32
N GLY A 546 -13.30 4.16 -16.67
CA GLY A 546 -14.70 4.09 -17.07
C GLY A 546 -14.88 3.24 -18.33
N ILE A 547 -16.13 2.82 -18.56
CA ILE A 547 -16.51 1.98 -19.69
C ILE A 547 -16.89 2.78 -20.94
N GLY A 548 -16.96 4.10 -20.87
CA GLY A 548 -17.43 4.99 -21.94
C GLY A 548 -18.93 5.27 -21.86
N ALA A 549 -19.52 5.29 -20.67
CA ALA A 549 -20.91 5.67 -20.48
C ALA A 549 -21.18 7.11 -20.94
N VAL A 550 -22.43 7.40 -21.31
CA VAL A 550 -22.85 8.76 -21.66
C VAL A 550 -22.87 9.61 -20.40
N LEU A 551 -21.95 10.56 -20.33
CA LEU A 551 -21.77 11.39 -19.14
C LEU A 551 -22.84 12.46 -18.98
N PRO A 552 -23.18 12.87 -17.77
CA PRO A 552 -24.01 14.03 -17.49
C PRO A 552 -23.40 15.32 -18.07
N LEU A 553 -24.27 16.26 -18.44
CA LEU A 553 -23.83 17.54 -18.99
C LEU A 553 -22.83 18.26 -18.05
N ASN A 554 -21.71 18.69 -18.60
CA ASN A 554 -20.61 19.32 -17.86
C ASN A 554 -20.03 18.47 -16.72
N ASN A 555 -20.15 17.16 -16.78
CA ASN A 555 -19.70 16.25 -15.74
C ASN A 555 -20.34 16.52 -14.35
N LYS A 556 -21.51 17.13 -14.35
CA LYS A 556 -22.29 17.40 -13.14
C LYS A 556 -23.43 16.39 -13.02
N GLY A 557 -23.38 15.57 -11.97
CA GLY A 557 -24.45 14.61 -11.67
C GLY A 557 -25.76 15.29 -11.27
N THR A 558 -26.81 14.50 -11.29
CA THR A 558 -28.13 14.84 -10.71
C THR A 558 -28.36 13.90 -9.55
N ALA A 559 -28.84 14.43 -8.42
CA ALA A 559 -29.12 13.61 -7.24
C ALA A 559 -30.16 12.53 -7.58
N LEU A 560 -29.85 11.30 -7.21
CA LEU A 560 -30.75 10.15 -7.33
C LEU A 560 -31.76 10.14 -6.20
N GLU A 561 -32.92 9.54 -6.42
CA GLU A 561 -33.83 9.20 -5.34
C GLU A 561 -33.19 8.11 -4.47
N VAL A 562 -33.02 8.43 -3.19
CA VAL A 562 -32.34 7.54 -2.25
C VAL A 562 -33.13 6.23 -2.05
N GLY A 563 -32.44 5.10 -2.24
CA GLY A 563 -33.05 3.78 -2.13
C GLY A 563 -33.80 3.32 -3.37
N LYS A 564 -33.57 3.93 -4.55
CA LYS A 564 -34.18 3.51 -5.81
C LYS A 564 -33.14 2.95 -6.79
N GLY A 565 -33.35 1.68 -7.16
CA GLY A 565 -32.68 0.99 -8.25
C GLY A 565 -33.32 1.23 -9.61
N ARG A 566 -32.89 0.48 -10.61
CA ARG A 566 -33.47 0.53 -11.97
C ARG A 566 -33.32 -0.79 -12.70
N VAL A 567 -34.26 -1.12 -13.56
CA VAL A 567 -34.14 -2.23 -14.51
C VAL A 567 -33.42 -1.73 -15.77
N LEU A 568 -32.36 -2.42 -16.17
CA LEU A 568 -31.57 -2.09 -17.37
C LEU A 568 -31.95 -2.92 -18.58
N VAL A 569 -32.27 -4.20 -18.37
CA VAL A 569 -32.69 -5.14 -19.38
C VAL A 569 -33.87 -5.95 -18.85
N GLY A 570 -34.96 -6.05 -19.59
CA GLY A 570 -36.10 -6.90 -19.27
C GLY A 570 -35.93 -8.31 -19.84
N GLY A 571 -36.37 -9.31 -19.10
CA GLY A 571 -36.33 -10.71 -19.49
C GLY A 571 -37.40 -11.53 -18.77
N THR A 572 -37.20 -12.83 -18.70
CA THR A 572 -38.14 -13.77 -18.07
C THR A 572 -37.41 -14.77 -17.20
N ARG A 573 -38.08 -15.43 -16.26
CA ARG A 573 -37.66 -16.53 -15.41
C ARG A 573 -36.48 -16.22 -14.47
N VAL A 574 -35.47 -15.46 -14.92
CA VAL A 574 -34.26 -15.16 -14.14
C VAL A 574 -34.07 -13.66 -14.07
N ALA A 575 -33.91 -13.13 -12.88
CA ALA A 575 -33.43 -11.76 -12.63
C ALA A 575 -32.05 -11.75 -11.98
N ILE A 576 -31.20 -10.85 -12.42
CA ILE A 576 -29.93 -10.52 -11.75
C ILE A 576 -30.03 -9.10 -11.22
N LEU A 577 -29.86 -8.94 -9.91
CA LEU A 577 -29.76 -7.66 -9.23
C LEU A 577 -28.30 -7.40 -8.88
N GLY A 578 -27.64 -6.61 -9.70
CA GLY A 578 -26.22 -6.25 -9.54
C GLY A 578 -26.02 -5.02 -8.66
N TYR A 579 -24.90 -4.96 -7.95
CA TYR A 579 -24.54 -3.84 -7.10
C TYR A 579 -23.11 -3.36 -7.38
N GLY A 580 -23.00 -2.14 -7.91
CA GLY A 580 -21.75 -1.54 -8.34
C GLY A 580 -21.32 -1.99 -9.74
N THR A 581 -20.05 -1.87 -10.06
CA THR A 581 -19.54 -2.11 -11.43
C THR A 581 -19.68 -3.54 -11.94
N ILE A 582 -19.96 -4.52 -11.07
CA ILE A 582 -20.30 -5.90 -11.46
C ILE A 582 -21.53 -5.96 -12.36
N VAL A 583 -22.40 -4.94 -12.33
CA VAL A 583 -23.55 -4.80 -13.26
C VAL A 583 -23.10 -4.92 -14.72
N GLN A 584 -21.91 -4.43 -15.06
CA GLN A 584 -21.36 -4.54 -16.42
C GLN A 584 -21.06 -6.00 -16.81
N ALA A 585 -20.60 -6.82 -15.84
CA ALA A 585 -20.43 -8.25 -16.06
C ALA A 585 -21.78 -8.96 -16.19
N CYS A 586 -22.80 -8.54 -15.43
CA CYS A 586 -24.16 -9.05 -15.55
C CYS A 586 -24.79 -8.75 -16.93
N LEU A 587 -24.59 -7.54 -17.46
CA LEU A 587 -25.05 -7.17 -18.80
C LEU A 587 -24.38 -8.00 -19.90
N LYS A 588 -23.05 -8.21 -19.79
CA LYS A 588 -22.33 -9.10 -20.73
C LYS A 588 -22.78 -10.55 -20.63
N ALA A 589 -23.07 -11.03 -19.42
CA ALA A 589 -23.62 -12.37 -19.22
C ALA A 589 -25.02 -12.50 -19.86
N ALA A 590 -25.89 -11.48 -19.73
CA ALA A 590 -27.19 -11.45 -20.37
C ALA A 590 -27.08 -11.48 -21.90
N GLU A 591 -26.10 -10.76 -22.47
CA GLU A 591 -25.85 -10.78 -23.91
C GLU A 591 -25.39 -12.17 -24.39
N ALA A 592 -24.46 -12.81 -23.69
CA ALA A 592 -24.02 -14.17 -24.00
C ALA A 592 -25.16 -15.20 -23.89
N LEU A 593 -26.06 -15.06 -22.92
CA LEU A 593 -27.21 -15.95 -22.74
C LEU A 593 -28.27 -15.81 -23.85
N LYS A 594 -28.38 -14.65 -24.50
CA LYS A 594 -29.28 -14.47 -25.67
C LYS A 594 -28.90 -15.38 -26.83
N GLU A 595 -27.60 -15.65 -27.02
CA GLU A 595 -27.14 -16.60 -28.06
C GLU A 595 -27.65 -18.03 -27.80
N HIS A 596 -27.96 -18.33 -26.52
CA HIS A 596 -28.56 -19.60 -26.09
C HIS A 596 -30.12 -19.55 -26.01
N GLY A 597 -30.73 -18.46 -26.48
CA GLY A 597 -32.19 -18.26 -26.43
C GLY A 597 -32.74 -17.97 -25.03
N ILE A 598 -31.87 -17.50 -24.11
CA ILE A 598 -32.26 -17.18 -22.73
C ILE A 598 -32.23 -15.66 -22.54
N PHE A 599 -33.39 -15.11 -22.21
CA PHE A 599 -33.55 -13.68 -21.95
C PHE A 599 -33.76 -13.47 -20.45
N ILE A 600 -32.84 -12.79 -19.80
CA ILE A 600 -32.87 -12.53 -18.36
C ILE A 600 -33.06 -11.04 -18.07
N THR A 601 -33.65 -10.75 -16.90
CA THR A 601 -33.71 -9.38 -16.37
C THR A 601 -32.40 -9.03 -15.70
N VAL A 602 -31.87 -7.84 -16.01
CA VAL A 602 -30.73 -7.27 -15.28
C VAL A 602 -31.14 -5.94 -14.69
N ALA A 603 -31.00 -5.81 -13.37
CA ALA A 603 -31.29 -4.59 -12.63
C ALA A 603 -30.03 -4.11 -11.88
N ASP A 604 -29.90 -2.78 -11.78
CA ASP A 604 -28.86 -2.07 -11.01
C ASP A 604 -29.48 -1.62 -9.69
N ALA A 605 -28.98 -2.16 -8.60
CA ALA A 605 -29.48 -1.85 -7.27
C ALA A 605 -29.16 -0.43 -6.81
N ARG A 606 -28.03 0.17 -7.27
CA ARG A 606 -27.51 1.48 -6.85
C ARG A 606 -27.25 1.61 -5.35
N PHE A 607 -28.19 1.17 -4.49
CA PHE A 607 -28.16 1.30 -3.04
C PHE A 607 -28.15 -0.08 -2.37
N CYS A 608 -27.20 -0.28 -1.47
CA CYS A 608 -27.25 -1.37 -0.49
C CYS A 608 -28.11 -0.95 0.72
N LYS A 609 -28.08 0.33 1.05
CA LYS A 609 -28.87 0.89 2.16
C LYS A 609 -29.28 2.35 1.86
N PRO A 610 -30.59 2.67 1.92
CA PRO A 610 -31.69 1.70 2.02
C PRO A 610 -31.81 0.85 0.76
N LEU A 611 -32.33 -0.38 0.89
CA LEU A 611 -32.68 -1.23 -0.24
C LEU A 611 -33.90 -0.69 -0.98
N ASP A 612 -33.94 -0.84 -2.31
CA ASP A 612 -35.18 -0.70 -3.07
C ASP A 612 -36.08 -1.93 -2.86
N THR A 613 -36.90 -1.88 -1.83
CA THR A 613 -37.76 -3.00 -1.45
C THR A 613 -38.89 -3.25 -2.45
N GLU A 614 -39.31 -2.25 -3.21
CA GLU A 614 -40.30 -2.35 -4.27
C GLU A 614 -39.70 -3.12 -5.45
N LEU A 615 -38.60 -2.68 -6.00
CA LEU A 615 -37.87 -3.38 -7.05
C LEU A 615 -37.56 -4.84 -6.68
N ILE A 616 -37.12 -5.09 -5.44
CA ILE A 616 -36.77 -6.46 -4.98
C ILE A 616 -38.05 -7.34 -4.95
N ARG A 617 -39.18 -6.81 -4.49
CA ARG A 617 -40.47 -7.55 -4.50
C ARG A 617 -40.95 -7.87 -5.92
N ASP A 618 -40.87 -6.91 -6.84
CA ASP A 618 -41.25 -7.09 -8.21
C ASP A 618 -40.39 -8.16 -8.88
N LEU A 619 -39.07 -8.07 -8.73
CA LEU A 619 -38.14 -9.08 -9.23
C LEU A 619 -38.42 -10.48 -8.66
N ALA A 620 -38.74 -10.56 -7.35
CA ALA A 620 -39.07 -11.83 -6.69
C ALA A 620 -40.43 -12.41 -7.11
N ALA A 621 -41.40 -11.56 -7.43
CA ALA A 621 -42.71 -11.97 -7.85
C ALA A 621 -42.77 -12.40 -9.33
N GLU A 622 -42.01 -11.75 -10.20
CA GLU A 622 -42.04 -11.95 -11.65
C GLU A 622 -41.06 -13.04 -12.12
N HIS A 623 -40.12 -13.50 -11.30
CA HIS A 623 -39.08 -14.42 -11.71
C HIS A 623 -39.01 -15.67 -10.81
N GLU A 624 -38.60 -16.79 -11.37
CA GLU A 624 -38.39 -18.05 -10.65
C GLU A 624 -37.04 -18.05 -9.91
N ILE A 625 -36.07 -17.24 -10.40
CA ILE A 625 -34.70 -17.21 -9.93
C ILE A 625 -34.29 -15.74 -9.78
N LEU A 626 -33.81 -15.38 -8.58
CA LEU A 626 -33.18 -14.10 -8.30
C LEU A 626 -31.70 -14.36 -7.96
N ILE A 627 -30.81 -13.69 -8.69
CA ILE A 627 -29.38 -13.71 -8.43
C ILE A 627 -28.96 -12.31 -7.97
N THR A 628 -28.26 -12.20 -6.84
CA THR A 628 -27.58 -10.96 -6.47
C THR A 628 -26.11 -11.07 -6.85
N ALA A 629 -25.51 -9.99 -7.35
CA ALA A 629 -24.09 -9.96 -7.72
C ALA A 629 -23.41 -8.73 -7.16
N GLU A 630 -22.28 -8.92 -6.48
CA GLU A 630 -21.44 -7.86 -5.92
C GLU A 630 -19.96 -8.22 -5.89
N GLU A 631 -19.11 -7.23 -5.95
CA GLU A 631 -17.67 -7.36 -5.69
C GLU A 631 -17.37 -6.93 -4.25
N GLY A 632 -17.94 -7.68 -3.31
CA GLY A 632 -17.87 -7.51 -1.85
C GLY A 632 -17.81 -8.85 -1.16
N SER A 633 -17.53 -8.87 0.15
CA SER A 633 -17.48 -10.08 0.96
C SER A 633 -18.87 -10.58 1.35
N ILE A 634 -18.91 -11.77 1.94
CA ILE A 634 -20.08 -12.25 2.67
C ILE A 634 -20.54 -11.21 3.72
N GLY A 635 -21.84 -11.04 3.90
CA GLY A 635 -22.39 -9.99 4.75
C GLY A 635 -22.69 -8.68 4.03
N GLY A 636 -22.29 -8.57 2.74
CA GLY A 636 -22.55 -7.41 1.89
C GLY A 636 -23.96 -7.32 1.31
N PHE A 637 -24.09 -6.76 0.10
CA PHE A 637 -25.37 -6.46 -0.56
C PHE A 637 -26.29 -7.68 -0.68
N GLY A 638 -25.76 -8.80 -1.18
CA GLY A 638 -26.55 -10.03 -1.33
C GLY A 638 -27.11 -10.56 -0.01
N SER A 639 -26.38 -10.36 1.09
CA SER A 639 -26.86 -10.74 2.44
C SER A 639 -28.00 -9.83 2.92
N HIS A 640 -27.96 -8.54 2.65
CA HIS A 640 -29.05 -7.60 2.96
C HIS A 640 -30.30 -7.94 2.16
N VAL A 641 -30.17 -8.28 0.87
CA VAL A 641 -31.31 -8.74 0.04
C VAL A 641 -31.89 -10.05 0.56
N ALA A 642 -31.05 -11.04 0.87
CA ALA A 642 -31.49 -12.32 1.41
C ALA A 642 -32.22 -12.16 2.77
N HIS A 643 -31.69 -11.32 3.63
CA HIS A 643 -32.33 -11.00 4.92
C HIS A 643 -33.71 -10.35 4.73
N TYR A 644 -33.79 -9.36 3.82
CA TYR A 644 -35.05 -8.72 3.49
C TYR A 644 -36.07 -9.71 2.96
N LEU A 645 -35.72 -10.56 1.99
CA LEU A 645 -36.59 -11.57 1.40
C LEU A 645 -37.08 -12.58 2.44
N GLY A 646 -36.19 -13.05 3.33
CA GLY A 646 -36.51 -13.98 4.41
C GLY A 646 -37.48 -13.39 5.42
N LEU A 647 -37.23 -12.16 5.91
CA LEU A 647 -38.12 -11.50 6.87
C LEU A 647 -39.52 -11.20 6.33
N ASN A 648 -39.67 -11.07 5.01
CA ASN A 648 -40.97 -10.79 4.39
C ASN A 648 -41.66 -12.04 3.77
N GLY A 649 -41.15 -13.27 4.07
CA GLY A 649 -41.71 -14.51 3.60
C GLY A 649 -41.60 -14.75 2.07
N LEU A 650 -40.78 -13.96 1.39
CA LEU A 650 -40.62 -14.07 -0.07
C LEU A 650 -39.77 -15.28 -0.49
N LEU A 651 -39.11 -15.94 0.48
CA LEU A 651 -38.38 -17.19 0.30
C LEU A 651 -39.21 -18.45 0.65
N ASP A 652 -40.45 -18.29 1.13
CA ASP A 652 -41.31 -19.43 1.55
C ASP A 652 -41.97 -20.14 0.36
N GLY A 653 -41.84 -19.59 -0.85
CA GLY A 653 -42.35 -20.11 -2.11
C GLY A 653 -41.33 -20.86 -2.94
N HIS A 654 -41.44 -20.72 -4.28
CA HIS A 654 -40.55 -21.39 -5.24
C HIS A 654 -39.41 -20.51 -5.75
N LEU A 655 -39.26 -19.27 -5.24
CA LEU A 655 -38.17 -18.41 -5.61
C LEU A 655 -36.84 -19.03 -5.22
N LYS A 656 -35.93 -19.18 -6.19
CA LYS A 656 -34.56 -19.61 -5.97
C LYS A 656 -33.66 -18.39 -5.86
N LEU A 657 -33.12 -18.14 -4.67
CA LEU A 657 -32.12 -17.08 -4.45
C LEU A 657 -30.70 -17.66 -4.56
N ARG A 658 -29.81 -16.93 -5.25
CA ARG A 658 -28.36 -17.15 -5.23
C ARG A 658 -27.63 -15.82 -5.14
N SER A 659 -26.64 -15.76 -4.24
CA SER A 659 -25.77 -14.59 -4.12
C SER A 659 -24.39 -14.92 -4.68
N MET A 660 -23.91 -14.07 -5.57
CA MET A 660 -22.56 -14.10 -6.13
C MET A 660 -21.76 -12.95 -5.53
N PHE A 661 -20.71 -13.30 -4.82
CA PHE A 661 -19.84 -12.38 -4.07
C PHE A 661 -18.42 -12.96 -4.01
N LEU A 662 -17.45 -12.20 -3.49
CA LEU A 662 -16.08 -12.67 -3.34
C LEU A 662 -16.02 -13.90 -2.42
N PRO A 663 -15.27 -14.94 -2.77
CA PRO A 663 -15.16 -16.15 -1.95
C PRO A 663 -14.61 -15.84 -0.55
N ASP A 664 -14.98 -16.66 0.43
CA ASP A 664 -14.57 -16.48 1.84
C ASP A 664 -13.08 -16.86 2.02
N ARG A 665 -12.23 -16.15 1.30
CA ARG A 665 -10.76 -16.21 1.37
C ARG A 665 -10.15 -14.96 0.73
N TYR A 666 -8.92 -14.64 1.12
CA TYR A 666 -8.17 -13.58 0.47
C TYR A 666 -7.73 -14.01 -0.93
N ILE A 667 -7.96 -13.15 -1.93
CA ILE A 667 -7.47 -13.33 -3.30
C ILE A 667 -6.14 -12.61 -3.43
N ASP A 668 -5.12 -13.34 -3.90
CA ASP A 668 -3.77 -12.81 -4.03
C ASP A 668 -3.67 -11.74 -5.14
N HIS A 669 -2.53 -11.06 -5.19
CA HIS A 669 -2.22 -10.07 -6.22
C HIS A 669 -2.13 -10.72 -7.61
N GLY A 670 -2.54 -9.98 -8.63
CA GLY A 670 -2.53 -10.48 -10.00
C GLY A 670 -3.03 -9.45 -11.01
N ALA A 671 -3.30 -9.89 -12.23
CA ALA A 671 -4.08 -9.09 -13.16
C ALA A 671 -5.54 -9.01 -12.66
N PRO A 672 -6.23 -7.87 -12.84
CA PRO A 672 -7.63 -7.77 -12.42
C PRO A 672 -8.54 -8.85 -13.00
N GLU A 673 -8.32 -9.21 -14.27
CA GLU A 673 -9.06 -10.25 -14.95
C GLU A 673 -8.86 -11.63 -14.31
N ASP A 674 -7.61 -11.96 -13.94
CA ASP A 674 -7.27 -13.22 -13.27
C ASP A 674 -7.92 -13.28 -11.87
N GLN A 675 -7.93 -12.17 -11.14
CA GLN A 675 -8.58 -12.08 -9.84
C GLN A 675 -10.12 -12.27 -9.95
N MET A 676 -10.76 -11.68 -10.96
CA MET A 676 -12.19 -11.85 -11.19
C MET A 676 -12.52 -13.28 -11.64
N GLU A 677 -11.63 -13.93 -12.41
CA GLU A 677 -11.77 -15.33 -12.78
C GLU A 677 -11.65 -16.24 -11.53
N GLU A 678 -10.67 -16.00 -10.69
CA GLU A 678 -10.48 -16.71 -9.42
C GLU A 678 -11.64 -16.49 -8.44
N ALA A 679 -12.24 -15.29 -8.47
CA ALA A 679 -13.42 -14.95 -7.67
C ALA A 679 -14.71 -15.62 -8.15
N GLY A 680 -14.74 -16.12 -9.39
CA GLY A 680 -15.97 -16.67 -9.97
C GLY A 680 -17.01 -15.60 -10.32
N LEU A 681 -16.57 -14.38 -10.65
CA LEU A 681 -17.43 -13.21 -10.88
C LEU A 681 -17.34 -12.66 -12.31
N THR A 682 -16.71 -13.37 -13.24
CA THR A 682 -16.69 -12.97 -14.66
C THR A 682 -18.04 -13.18 -15.31
N PRO A 683 -18.32 -12.54 -16.47
CA PRO A 683 -19.56 -12.76 -17.22
C PRO A 683 -19.84 -14.24 -17.50
N ARG A 684 -18.81 -15.04 -17.77
CA ARG A 684 -18.90 -16.48 -18.00
C ARG A 684 -19.43 -17.21 -16.75
N HIS A 685 -18.93 -16.89 -15.56
CA HIS A 685 -19.38 -17.50 -14.30
C HIS A 685 -20.82 -17.13 -13.98
N ILE A 686 -21.21 -15.89 -14.24
CA ILE A 686 -22.58 -15.41 -14.05
C ILE A 686 -23.51 -16.16 -14.99
N ALA A 687 -23.19 -16.26 -16.28
CA ALA A 687 -23.98 -16.99 -17.25
C ALA A 687 -24.06 -18.50 -16.94
N ALA A 688 -22.94 -19.11 -16.51
CA ALA A 688 -22.90 -20.51 -16.08
C ALA A 688 -23.80 -20.77 -14.87
N THR A 689 -23.84 -19.83 -13.91
CA THR A 689 -24.74 -19.91 -12.75
C THR A 689 -26.21 -19.88 -13.19
N VAL A 690 -26.57 -18.99 -14.12
CA VAL A 690 -27.92 -18.94 -14.71
C VAL A 690 -28.29 -20.26 -15.36
N LEU A 691 -27.45 -20.79 -16.27
CA LEU A 691 -27.68 -22.06 -16.96
C LEU A 691 -27.83 -23.23 -15.98
N SER A 692 -26.97 -23.29 -14.96
CA SER A 692 -27.03 -24.33 -13.94
C SER A 692 -28.36 -24.31 -13.18
N LEU A 693 -28.82 -23.12 -12.78
CA LEU A 693 -30.11 -22.95 -12.08
C LEU A 693 -31.33 -23.27 -12.94
N LEU A 694 -31.20 -23.06 -14.25
CA LEU A 694 -32.25 -23.44 -15.24
C LEU A 694 -32.23 -24.93 -15.60
N GLY A 695 -31.31 -25.74 -15.00
CA GLY A 695 -31.19 -27.17 -15.26
C GLY A 695 -30.42 -27.52 -16.55
N ARG A 696 -29.57 -26.60 -17.04
CA ARG A 696 -28.75 -26.77 -18.26
C ARG A 696 -27.22 -26.78 -17.94
N PRO A 697 -26.75 -27.61 -16.97
CA PRO A 697 -25.37 -27.55 -16.50
C PRO A 697 -24.33 -27.93 -17.57
N LEU A 698 -24.71 -28.81 -18.54
CA LEU A 698 -23.78 -29.18 -19.61
C LEU A 698 -23.46 -28.03 -20.55
N GLU A 699 -24.40 -27.13 -20.80
CA GLU A 699 -24.17 -25.95 -21.61
C GLU A 699 -23.31 -24.93 -20.88
N ALA A 700 -23.40 -24.87 -19.56
CA ALA A 700 -22.52 -24.02 -18.74
C ALA A 700 -21.04 -24.39 -18.92
N LEU A 701 -20.70 -25.64 -19.20
CA LEU A 701 -19.33 -26.09 -19.44
C LEU A 701 -18.77 -25.63 -20.80
N HIS A 702 -19.64 -25.25 -21.73
CA HIS A 702 -19.23 -24.80 -23.07
C HIS A 702 -19.19 -23.29 -23.25
N LEU A 703 -19.50 -22.51 -22.20
CA LEU A 703 -19.31 -21.06 -22.22
C LEU A 703 -17.82 -20.71 -22.30
N LYS A 704 -17.45 -19.96 -23.32
CA LYS A 704 -16.08 -19.50 -23.56
C LYS A 704 -15.76 -18.20 -22.79
#